data_c1127ceef2a62fe1f44c9d62514df605
#
_entry.id   c1127ceef2a62fe1f44c9d62514df605
#
_cell.length_a   1.000
_cell.length_b   1.000
_cell.length_c   1.000
_cell.angle_alpha   90.00
_cell.angle_beta   90.00
_cell.angle_gamma   90.00
#
_symmetry.space_group_name_H-M   'P 1'
#
loop_
_entity.id
_entity.type
_entity.pdbx_description
1 polymer ?
#
loop_
_entity_poly.entity_id
_entity_poly.type
_entity_poly.pdbx_seq_one_letter_code
_entity_poly.pdbx_strand_id
1 'polypeptide(L)'
;MKGSVSLLLCLFLIVFTSCKKEEKHADNVIVEVSNSTLERVEPPHWWIGFKNTKLQLLVKEDGISEAKPEISYSGVSIEKVSKGTSPNYLFIDVNIAEHTKAGKFDIVFTFENGTKKKHTYELKAREKSADEYVGFNSSDAVYLITPDRFANGDTSNDEFASLKEKKLDRKHDYGRHGGDITGITHHLDYINDMGFTAIWPTPLLINDMPESSYHGYAITDFYQVDPRFGTLEEYKNLSSEMKKKGMKLIMDQVANHCGLEHWWMKDLPFNDWVNNQKNYEDNIDNWTWEKNINSNHRRTTNQDLYASESDKKGFSEGWFVAAMPDLNQRNPFMAKYIIQNSIWWIETLQLGGIRQDTYPYPDKNFMSDWSGAIMEEYPNFSIVGEEWSLNPLLIRYWQKGADNKDGYESHLTSVMDFPMQSNIVQALKEEESWDKGLVKIYEGLANDFAYADPEKLMIFPDNHDMDRIFTQLNEDLTLTKMALSYMLTIPRVPQIYYGTEVLIQNTAKPHDHGLIRTDFPGGWEGDKTNAFTGEGLNTDQKEMQSFLKKVLNHRKNSKAIHEGKTIHFAPFMNTYFLFRVTNDETVVLILNKNDKPITIDLKRYAEIEVSGKQLKNIVTGESMTWGDDIKLDKKGCLLLTTKL
;
A
#
# COMPACT_ATOMS: atom_id res chain seq x y z
N MET A 1 -72.01 22.68 37.62
CA MET A 1 -72.63 21.63 38.51
C MET A 1 -71.45 20.97 39.21
N LYS A 2 -71.53 21.08 40.56
CA LYS A 2 -70.92 20.22 41.60
C LYS A 2 -69.46 19.94 41.49
N GLY A 3 -68.56 20.36 42.36
CA GLY A 3 -68.70 20.55 43.80
C GLY A 3 -67.69 19.71 44.49
N SER A 4 -66.92 20.37 45.29
CA SER A 4 -66.61 20.14 46.72
C SER A 4 -65.29 19.34 46.93
N VAL A 5 -64.51 19.57 47.90
CA VAL A 5 -64.37 20.35 49.12
C VAL A 5 -63.02 19.93 49.75
N SER A 6 -62.32 20.91 50.25
CA SER A 6 -61.29 20.99 51.28
C SER A 6 -61.19 19.83 52.29
N LEU A 7 -59.97 19.56 52.77
CA LEU A 7 -59.74 19.55 54.21
C LEU A 7 -58.30 19.92 54.57
N LEU A 8 -58.21 20.96 55.36
CA LEU A 8 -57.04 21.53 56.04
C LEU A 8 -56.83 20.73 57.34
N LEU A 9 -55.66 20.36 57.68
CA LEU A 9 -55.32 20.03 59.08
C LEU A 9 -53.94 20.59 59.44
N CYS A 10 -54.01 21.64 60.24
CA CYS A 10 -52.87 22.21 60.99
C CYS A 10 -52.53 21.29 62.16
N LEU A 11 -51.30 21.02 62.42
CA LEU A 11 -50.78 20.68 63.74
C LEU A 11 -49.54 21.40 64.11
N PHE A 12 -49.54 21.89 65.32
CA PHE A 12 -48.68 22.88 65.96
C PHE A 12 -47.25 22.40 66.29
N LEU A 13 -46.34 23.32 66.34
CA LEU A 13 -44.94 23.29 66.78
C LEU A 13 -44.79 22.84 68.23
N ILE A 14 -43.68 22.20 68.51
CA ILE A 14 -42.97 22.38 69.78
C ILE A 14 -41.48 22.52 69.43
N VAL A 15 -40.93 23.70 69.80
CA VAL A 15 -39.51 24.04 69.70
C VAL A 15 -38.80 23.50 70.93
N PHE A 16 -37.76 22.70 70.71
CA PHE A 16 -36.71 22.47 71.71
C PHE A 16 -35.36 22.93 71.14
N THR A 17 -34.86 24.04 71.65
CA THR A 17 -33.49 24.50 71.47
C THR A 17 -32.55 23.61 72.28
N SER A 18 -31.65 22.93 71.58
CA SER A 18 -30.46 22.33 72.20
C SER A 18 -29.24 22.71 71.41
N CYS A 19 -28.37 23.51 71.99
CA CYS A 19 -27.03 23.79 71.46
C CYS A 19 -26.22 22.50 71.40
N LYS A 20 -25.75 22.12 70.21
CA LYS A 20 -24.65 21.18 70.01
C LYS A 20 -23.63 21.78 69.11
N LYS A 21 -22.36 21.60 69.52
CA LYS A 21 -21.12 22.01 68.85
C LYS A 21 -21.14 21.63 67.37
N GLU A 22 -20.68 22.59 66.54
CA GLU A 22 -20.30 22.33 65.15
C GLU A 22 -19.05 21.42 65.10
N GLU A 23 -19.28 20.16 64.73
CA GLU A 23 -18.21 19.35 64.10
C GLU A 23 -18.19 19.70 62.61
N LYS A 24 -17.05 20.24 62.15
CA LYS A 24 -16.77 20.39 60.71
C LYS A 24 -16.77 18.99 60.06
N HIS A 25 -17.88 18.60 59.42
CA HIS A 25 -17.83 17.55 58.41
C HIS A 25 -17.02 18.08 57.25
N ALA A 26 -15.91 17.43 56.95
CA ALA A 26 -15.25 17.54 55.67
C ALA A 26 -16.28 17.03 54.63
N ASP A 27 -16.71 17.90 53.74
CA ASP A 27 -17.45 17.53 52.55
C ASP A 27 -16.62 16.54 51.75
N ASN A 28 -16.95 15.26 51.83
CA ASN A 28 -16.53 14.28 50.84
C ASN A 28 -17.18 14.65 49.51
N VAL A 29 -16.49 15.45 48.70
CA VAL A 29 -16.83 15.64 47.32
C VAL A 29 -16.76 14.25 46.67
N ILE A 30 -17.88 13.62 46.43
CA ILE A 30 -17.98 12.42 45.61
C ILE A 30 -17.60 12.89 44.21
N VAL A 31 -16.36 12.68 43.81
CA VAL A 31 -15.88 12.92 42.47
C VAL A 31 -16.56 11.86 41.59
N GLU A 32 -17.59 12.25 40.87
CA GLU A 32 -18.21 11.38 39.86
C GLU A 32 -17.17 11.09 38.77
N VAL A 33 -16.73 9.83 38.72
CA VAL A 33 -15.96 9.32 37.59
C VAL A 33 -16.94 9.08 36.45
N SER A 34 -16.97 10.00 35.51
CA SER A 34 -17.74 9.79 34.28
C SER A 34 -17.12 8.64 33.48
N ASN A 35 -17.90 7.59 33.22
CA ASN A 35 -17.53 6.51 32.30
C ASN A 35 -17.70 6.89 30.82
N SER A 36 -17.70 8.21 30.49
CA SER A 36 -17.74 8.65 29.10
C SER A 36 -16.44 8.25 28.41
N THR A 37 -16.54 7.54 27.30
CA THR A 37 -15.41 7.26 26.41
C THR A 37 -14.87 8.58 25.84
N LEU A 38 -13.55 8.72 25.79
CA LEU A 38 -12.92 9.82 25.08
C LEU A 38 -13.26 9.75 23.58
N GLU A 39 -13.23 10.90 22.91
CA GLU A 39 -13.51 10.95 21.48
C GLU A 39 -12.52 10.06 20.70
N ARG A 40 -11.19 10.19 20.96
CA ARG A 40 -10.14 9.38 20.33
C ARG A 40 -8.95 9.15 21.22
N VAL A 41 -8.37 7.95 21.13
CA VAL A 41 -7.02 7.61 21.59
C VAL A 41 -6.34 6.79 20.51
N GLU A 42 -5.24 7.28 19.95
CA GLU A 42 -4.54 6.63 18.85
C GLU A 42 -3.03 6.46 19.16
N PRO A 43 -2.48 5.26 18.83
CA PRO A 43 -3.13 4.07 18.29
C PRO A 43 -4.15 3.48 19.27
N PRO A 44 -5.21 2.77 18.76
CA PRO A 44 -6.31 2.31 19.62
C PRO A 44 -5.93 1.20 20.61
N HIS A 45 -4.82 0.53 20.39
CA HIS A 45 -4.16 -0.44 21.25
C HIS A 45 -2.72 -0.60 20.80
N TRP A 46 -1.88 -1.27 21.61
CA TRP A 46 -0.48 -1.54 21.26
C TRP A 46 -0.08 -2.96 21.67
N TRP A 47 1.17 -3.32 21.44
CA TRP A 47 1.71 -4.63 21.83
C TRP A 47 2.89 -4.46 22.78
N ILE A 48 3.15 -5.48 23.58
CA ILE A 48 4.38 -5.64 24.35
C ILE A 48 5.46 -6.31 23.49
N GLY A 49 6.72 -6.18 23.87
CA GLY A 49 7.83 -6.91 23.28
C GLY A 49 8.41 -6.31 22.00
N PHE A 50 8.14 -5.03 21.71
CA PHE A 50 8.87 -4.29 20.67
C PHE A 50 10.28 -3.93 21.14
N LYS A 51 11.23 -3.84 20.18
CA LYS A 51 12.57 -3.31 20.42
C LYS A 51 12.50 -1.86 20.88
N ASN A 52 11.66 -1.05 20.23
CA ASN A 52 11.38 0.29 20.68
C ASN A 52 10.28 0.27 21.75
N THR A 53 10.67 0.54 23.01
CA THR A 53 9.77 0.54 24.16
C THR A 53 8.90 1.81 24.27
N LYS A 54 9.08 2.79 23.37
CA LYS A 54 8.40 4.09 23.41
C LYS A 54 7.13 4.07 22.56
N LEU A 55 6.05 4.55 23.15
CA LEU A 55 4.76 4.73 22.52
C LEU A 55 4.28 6.16 22.73
N GLN A 56 3.86 6.84 21.67
CA GLN A 56 3.12 8.09 21.75
C GLN A 56 1.63 7.82 21.60
N LEU A 57 0.82 8.27 22.54
CA LEU A 57 -0.62 8.32 22.41
C LEU A 57 -1.06 9.72 21.99
N LEU A 58 -1.78 9.83 20.88
CA LEU A 58 -2.55 11.01 20.54
C LEU A 58 -3.93 10.86 21.21
N VAL A 59 -4.29 11.81 22.06
CA VAL A 59 -5.60 11.85 22.73
C VAL A 59 -6.35 13.07 22.26
N LYS A 60 -7.56 12.89 21.76
CA LYS A 60 -8.48 13.97 21.39
C LYS A 60 -9.76 13.90 22.21
N GLU A 61 -10.08 15.01 22.82
CA GLU A 61 -11.30 15.25 23.59
C GLU A 61 -11.44 16.75 23.83
N ASP A 62 -12.63 17.27 23.93
CA ASP A 62 -12.87 18.69 24.21
C ASP A 62 -12.20 19.13 25.52
N GLY A 63 -11.32 20.12 25.44
CA GLY A 63 -10.57 20.69 26.55
C GLY A 63 -9.59 19.74 27.27
N ILE A 64 -9.19 18.62 26.65
CA ILE A 64 -8.32 17.61 27.27
C ILE A 64 -6.94 18.16 27.67
N SER A 65 -6.48 19.26 27.07
CA SER A 65 -5.19 19.88 27.41
C SER A 65 -5.08 20.31 28.87
N GLU A 66 -6.22 20.51 29.55
CA GLU A 66 -6.29 20.89 30.96
C GLU A 66 -6.26 19.66 31.91
N ALA A 67 -6.33 18.46 31.37
CA ALA A 67 -6.32 17.24 32.17
C ALA A 67 -4.89 16.72 32.41
N LYS A 68 -4.68 16.14 33.59
CA LYS A 68 -3.48 15.40 33.93
C LYS A 68 -3.72 13.91 33.78
N PRO A 69 -3.05 13.22 32.83
CA PRO A 69 -3.16 11.77 32.67
C PRO A 69 -2.34 11.02 33.73
N GLU A 70 -2.88 9.91 34.23
CA GLU A 70 -2.22 9.00 35.16
C GLU A 70 -2.44 7.55 34.69
N ILE A 71 -1.40 6.73 34.77
CA ILE A 71 -1.40 5.30 34.46
C ILE A 71 -0.91 4.54 35.70
N SER A 72 -1.64 3.51 36.10
CA SER A 72 -1.23 2.60 37.17
C SER A 72 -1.23 1.17 36.60
N TYR A 73 -0.15 0.79 35.91
CA TYR A 73 0.04 -0.55 35.35
C TYR A 73 1.53 -0.93 35.42
N SER A 74 1.82 -2.16 35.90
CA SER A 74 3.18 -2.61 36.12
C SER A 74 3.96 -2.65 34.81
N GLY A 75 5.09 -1.94 34.75
CA GLY A 75 5.94 -1.84 33.56
C GLY A 75 5.54 -0.74 32.57
N VAL A 76 4.46 -0.01 32.82
CA VAL A 76 4.04 1.13 31.97
C VAL A 76 4.21 2.44 32.76
N SER A 77 4.86 3.42 32.16
CA SER A 77 5.06 4.74 32.77
C SER A 77 4.90 5.86 31.75
N ILE A 78 4.29 6.96 32.19
CA ILE A 78 4.25 8.21 31.40
C ILE A 78 5.61 8.90 31.55
N GLU A 79 6.26 9.19 30.45
CA GLU A 79 7.54 9.92 30.43
C GLU A 79 7.35 11.42 30.22
N LYS A 80 6.40 11.76 29.31
CA LYS A 80 6.13 13.14 28.97
C LYS A 80 4.67 13.31 28.55
N VAL A 81 4.09 14.44 28.89
CA VAL A 81 2.79 14.90 28.38
C VAL A 81 3.03 16.23 27.66
N SER A 82 2.58 16.31 26.42
CA SER A 82 2.68 17.51 25.59
C SER A 82 1.29 17.94 25.14
N LYS A 83 1.03 19.25 25.23
CA LYS A 83 -0.23 19.85 24.76
C LYS A 83 -0.12 20.19 23.27
N GLY A 84 -1.18 20.03 22.53
CA GLY A 84 -1.32 20.64 21.22
C GLY A 84 -1.46 22.17 21.30
N THR A 85 -1.44 22.84 20.15
CA THR A 85 -1.86 24.25 20.07
C THR A 85 -3.38 24.35 20.27
N SER A 86 -4.14 23.40 19.72
CA SER A 86 -5.54 23.22 20.05
C SER A 86 -5.68 22.66 21.47
N PRO A 87 -6.61 23.21 22.29
CA PRO A 87 -6.85 22.72 23.65
C PRO A 87 -7.44 21.30 23.70
N ASN A 88 -7.86 20.77 22.57
CA ASN A 88 -8.53 19.48 22.45
C ASN A 88 -7.58 18.31 22.24
N TYR A 89 -6.26 18.52 22.36
CA TYR A 89 -5.26 17.47 22.15
C TYR A 89 -4.24 17.37 23.28
N LEU A 90 -3.95 16.11 23.64
CA LEU A 90 -2.76 15.73 24.40
C LEU A 90 -1.96 14.67 23.65
N PHE A 91 -0.64 14.77 23.74
CA PHE A 91 0.29 13.73 23.30
C PHE A 91 1.01 13.18 24.53
N ILE A 92 0.89 11.88 24.74
CA ILE A 92 1.41 11.20 25.92
C ILE A 92 2.51 10.23 25.47
N ASP A 93 3.77 10.55 25.77
CA ASP A 93 4.88 9.61 25.58
C ASP A 93 4.89 8.62 26.75
N VAL A 94 4.72 7.35 26.41
CA VAL A 94 4.64 6.21 27.34
C VAL A 94 5.83 5.30 27.11
N ASN A 95 6.45 4.80 28.20
CA ASN A 95 7.43 3.72 28.12
C ASN A 95 6.79 2.40 28.56
N ILE A 96 6.96 1.37 27.75
CA ILE A 96 6.51 0.00 27.99
C ILE A 96 7.75 -0.86 28.23
N ALA A 97 8.06 -1.18 29.48
CA ALA A 97 9.24 -1.93 29.84
C ALA A 97 9.17 -3.39 29.34
N GLU A 98 10.32 -4.01 29.09
CA GLU A 98 10.42 -5.38 28.57
C GLU A 98 9.65 -6.43 29.41
N HIS A 99 9.58 -6.23 30.72
CA HIS A 99 8.88 -7.15 31.62
C HIS A 99 7.36 -6.92 31.71
N THR A 100 6.82 -5.94 30.97
CA THR A 100 5.38 -5.64 30.96
C THR A 100 4.59 -6.84 30.45
N LYS A 101 3.47 -7.13 31.08
CA LYS A 101 2.55 -8.19 30.65
C LYS A 101 1.45 -7.62 29.75
N ALA A 102 0.97 -8.42 28.83
CA ALA A 102 -0.23 -8.06 28.07
C ALA A 102 -1.46 -7.98 29.00
N GLY A 103 -2.34 -7.04 28.71
CA GLY A 103 -3.55 -6.82 29.50
C GLY A 103 -4.16 -5.45 29.28
N LYS A 104 -5.24 -5.17 30.00
CA LYS A 104 -5.98 -3.90 29.95
C LYS A 104 -5.69 -3.08 31.20
N PHE A 105 -5.58 -1.78 31.04
CA PHE A 105 -5.42 -0.83 32.12
C PHE A 105 -6.13 0.48 31.80
N ASP A 106 -6.36 1.28 32.84
CA ASP A 106 -7.02 2.56 32.68
C ASP A 106 -6.02 3.70 32.66
N ILE A 107 -6.21 4.61 31.73
CA ILE A 107 -5.63 5.94 31.70
C ILE A 107 -6.66 6.88 32.32
N VAL A 108 -6.33 7.51 33.44
CA VAL A 108 -7.23 8.40 34.17
C VAL A 108 -6.81 9.85 33.93
N PHE A 109 -7.72 10.62 33.36
CA PHE A 109 -7.52 12.04 33.08
C PHE A 109 -8.23 12.86 34.16
N THR A 110 -7.46 13.58 34.99
CA THR A 110 -7.97 14.44 36.05
C THR A 110 -7.92 15.89 35.61
N PHE A 111 -9.08 16.55 35.49
CA PHE A 111 -9.20 17.97 35.14
C PHE A 111 -9.02 18.88 36.37
N GLU A 112 -8.71 20.16 36.16
CA GLU A 112 -8.50 21.13 37.24
C GLU A 112 -9.72 21.30 38.18
N ASN A 113 -10.93 21.16 37.63
CA ASN A 113 -12.16 21.19 38.42
C ASN A 113 -12.43 19.93 39.26
N GLY A 114 -11.49 18.96 39.25
CA GLY A 114 -11.60 17.70 39.95
C GLY A 114 -12.38 16.60 39.20
N THR A 115 -12.99 16.89 38.06
CA THR A 115 -13.66 15.88 37.21
C THR A 115 -12.61 14.89 36.68
N LYS A 116 -13.03 13.60 36.58
CA LYS A 116 -12.17 12.56 36.04
C LYS A 116 -12.85 11.88 34.86
N LYS A 117 -12.11 11.71 33.75
CA LYS A 117 -12.46 10.82 32.64
C LYS A 117 -11.52 9.62 32.64
N LYS A 118 -12.01 8.50 32.15
CA LYS A 118 -11.26 7.24 32.13
C LYS A 118 -11.33 6.62 30.74
N HIS A 119 -10.17 6.17 30.24
CA HIS A 119 -10.06 5.40 29.00
C HIS A 119 -9.36 4.07 29.29
N THR A 120 -9.98 2.95 28.93
CA THR A 120 -9.35 1.63 29.07
C THR A 120 -8.50 1.34 27.84
N TYR A 121 -7.20 1.24 28.04
CA TYR A 121 -6.22 0.94 26.99
C TYR A 121 -5.75 -0.51 27.06
N GLU A 122 -5.45 -1.13 25.90
CA GLU A 122 -5.04 -2.53 25.82
C GLU A 122 -3.61 -2.67 25.28
N LEU A 123 -2.79 -3.43 26.01
CA LEU A 123 -1.53 -3.99 25.49
C LEU A 123 -1.73 -5.46 25.17
N LYS A 124 -1.50 -5.83 23.91
CA LYS A 124 -1.61 -7.19 23.41
C LYS A 124 -0.28 -7.92 23.45
N ALA A 125 -0.31 -9.24 23.52
CA ALA A 125 0.85 -10.05 23.18
C ALA A 125 1.00 -10.12 21.65
N ARG A 126 2.23 -10.10 21.16
CA ARG A 126 2.50 -10.34 19.73
C ARG A 126 2.22 -11.80 19.38
N GLU A 127 1.65 -12.03 18.20
CA GLU A 127 1.36 -13.38 17.70
C GLU A 127 2.60 -14.05 17.09
N LYS A 128 3.55 -13.24 16.60
CA LYS A 128 4.80 -13.66 15.95
C LYS A 128 5.99 -12.91 16.53
N SER A 129 7.16 -13.52 16.45
CA SER A 129 8.43 -12.80 16.63
C SER A 129 8.71 -11.87 15.44
N ALA A 130 9.55 -10.87 15.64
CA ALA A 130 9.94 -9.92 14.60
C ALA A 130 10.52 -10.59 13.34
N ASP A 131 11.30 -11.66 13.50
CA ASP A 131 11.96 -12.37 12.41
C ASP A 131 11.00 -13.19 11.53
N GLU A 132 9.80 -13.49 12.02
CA GLU A 132 8.77 -14.23 11.27
C GLU A 132 7.98 -13.34 10.30
N TYR A 133 8.17 -12.02 10.35
CA TYR A 133 7.62 -11.09 9.36
C TYR A 133 8.51 -11.08 8.10
N VAL A 134 8.30 -12.08 7.25
CA VAL A 134 9.06 -12.23 5.99
C VAL A 134 8.33 -11.51 4.86
N GLY A 135 8.98 -10.49 4.30
CA GLY A 135 8.45 -9.69 3.20
C GLY A 135 8.43 -10.41 1.85
N PHE A 136 7.87 -9.73 0.85
CA PHE A 136 7.91 -10.20 -0.54
C PHE A 136 9.35 -10.17 -1.08
N ASN A 137 9.65 -11.03 -2.06
CA ASN A 137 10.97 -11.14 -2.69
C ASN A 137 10.84 -11.68 -4.13
N SER A 138 11.96 -11.99 -4.77
CA SER A 138 12.03 -12.49 -6.16
C SER A 138 11.24 -13.78 -6.42
N SER A 139 10.89 -14.56 -5.39
CA SER A 139 10.03 -15.75 -5.54
C SER A 139 8.53 -15.39 -5.62
N ASP A 140 8.16 -14.19 -5.26
CA ASP A 140 6.77 -13.75 -5.28
C ASP A 140 6.34 -13.23 -6.65
N ALA A 141 5.03 -13.27 -6.87
CA ALA A 141 4.32 -12.55 -7.92
C ALA A 141 3.13 -11.86 -7.28
N VAL A 142 3.10 -10.52 -7.40
CA VAL A 142 2.13 -9.66 -6.73
C VAL A 142 0.94 -9.38 -7.63
N TYR A 143 -0.27 -9.55 -7.12
CA TYR A 143 -1.51 -9.17 -7.80
C TYR A 143 -2.02 -7.85 -7.22
N LEU A 144 -1.94 -6.77 -8.00
CA LEU A 144 -2.46 -5.45 -7.64
C LEU A 144 -3.96 -5.41 -7.92
N ILE A 145 -4.75 -5.01 -6.94
CA ILE A 145 -6.21 -4.92 -7.02
C ILE A 145 -6.67 -3.51 -6.66
N THR A 146 -7.57 -2.93 -7.46
CA THR A 146 -8.43 -1.82 -7.03
C THR A 146 -9.70 -2.44 -6.43
N PRO A 147 -9.88 -2.48 -5.10
CA PRO A 147 -10.93 -3.27 -4.45
C PRO A 147 -12.33 -2.94 -4.94
N ASP A 148 -12.67 -1.66 -5.03
CA ASP A 148 -13.96 -1.16 -5.54
C ASP A 148 -14.34 -1.70 -6.93
N ARG A 149 -13.34 -2.14 -7.72
CA ARG A 149 -13.48 -2.55 -9.13
C ARG A 149 -13.21 -4.04 -9.36
N PHE A 150 -12.98 -4.82 -8.32
CA PHE A 150 -12.63 -6.22 -8.47
C PHE A 150 -13.82 -7.17 -8.33
N ALA A 151 -14.49 -7.17 -7.21
CA ALA A 151 -15.69 -7.97 -6.98
C ALA A 151 -16.48 -7.44 -5.79
N ASN A 152 -17.81 -7.41 -5.91
CA ASN A 152 -18.74 -7.11 -4.83
C ASN A 152 -19.14 -8.43 -4.13
N GLY A 153 -18.69 -8.63 -2.91
CA GLY A 153 -18.98 -9.83 -2.12
C GLY A 153 -20.09 -9.63 -1.08
N ASP A 154 -20.35 -8.37 -0.69
CA ASP A 154 -21.39 -8.02 0.28
C ASP A 154 -22.12 -6.73 -0.13
N THR A 155 -23.25 -6.89 -0.80
CA THR A 155 -24.08 -5.75 -1.24
C THR A 155 -24.70 -4.95 -0.08
N SER A 156 -24.62 -5.41 1.16
CA SER A 156 -25.13 -4.69 2.32
C SER A 156 -24.23 -3.52 2.75
N ASN A 157 -22.97 -3.52 2.31
CA ASN A 157 -21.98 -2.47 2.59
C ASN A 157 -21.82 -1.44 1.46
N ASP A 158 -22.62 -1.52 0.40
CA ASP A 158 -22.53 -0.66 -0.77
C ASP A 158 -22.80 0.82 -0.48
N GLU A 159 -23.74 1.11 0.44
CA GLU A 159 -24.21 2.46 0.71
C GLU A 159 -24.23 2.80 2.20
N PHE A 160 -23.64 3.92 2.59
CA PHE A 160 -23.67 4.45 3.96
C PHE A 160 -24.18 5.90 3.97
N ALA A 161 -25.31 6.12 4.65
CA ALA A 161 -25.91 7.45 4.78
C ALA A 161 -25.03 8.44 5.56
N SER A 162 -24.12 7.95 6.41
CA SER A 162 -23.20 8.76 7.22
C SER A 162 -21.99 9.26 6.46
N LEU A 163 -21.67 8.66 5.31
CA LEU A 163 -20.53 9.06 4.47
C LEU A 163 -20.96 10.07 3.39
N LYS A 164 -20.02 10.82 2.85
CA LYS A 164 -20.28 11.90 1.89
C LYS A 164 -20.65 11.37 0.51
N GLU A 165 -19.86 10.47 -0.06
CA GLU A 165 -20.20 9.74 -1.28
C GLU A 165 -21.05 8.52 -0.90
N LYS A 166 -22.38 8.67 -0.97
CA LYS A 166 -23.36 7.78 -0.34
C LYS A 166 -23.79 6.61 -1.21
N LYS A 167 -23.71 6.75 -2.54
CA LYS A 167 -24.37 5.84 -3.48
C LYS A 167 -23.39 5.17 -4.43
N LEU A 168 -23.74 3.94 -4.80
CA LEU A 168 -23.14 3.28 -5.94
C LEU A 168 -23.52 3.95 -7.25
N ASP A 169 -22.55 4.08 -8.16
CA ASP A 169 -22.81 4.45 -9.56
C ASP A 169 -21.84 3.72 -10.51
N ARG A 170 -22.09 2.45 -10.79
CA ARG A 170 -21.30 1.64 -11.74
C ARG A 170 -21.29 2.16 -13.18
N LYS A 171 -22.11 3.17 -13.50
CA LYS A 171 -22.14 3.78 -14.83
C LYS A 171 -21.21 4.98 -14.94
N HIS A 172 -20.72 5.46 -13.82
CA HIS A 172 -19.81 6.60 -13.74
C HIS A 172 -18.39 6.12 -13.44
N ASP A 173 -17.49 6.25 -14.41
CA ASP A 173 -16.11 5.73 -14.32
C ASP A 173 -15.35 6.16 -13.06
N TYR A 174 -15.75 7.28 -12.43
CA TYR A 174 -15.17 7.81 -11.19
C TYR A 174 -16.08 7.62 -9.96
N GLY A 175 -17.26 6.99 -10.11
CA GLY A 175 -18.14 6.63 -9.00
C GLY A 175 -17.67 5.39 -8.26
N ARG A 176 -18.33 5.07 -7.16
CA ARG A 176 -18.13 3.79 -6.47
C ARG A 176 -18.90 2.68 -7.18
N HIS A 177 -18.27 1.52 -7.29
CA HIS A 177 -18.85 0.33 -7.93
C HIS A 177 -19.18 -0.80 -6.93
N GLY A 178 -18.71 -0.71 -5.69
CA GLY A 178 -19.09 -1.60 -4.59
C GLY A 178 -18.27 -2.87 -4.46
N GLY A 179 -17.13 -3.00 -5.14
CA GLY A 179 -16.19 -4.07 -4.84
C GLY A 179 -15.60 -3.91 -3.43
N ASP A 180 -15.32 -5.04 -2.75
CA ASP A 180 -15.02 -5.06 -1.32
C ASP A 180 -14.03 -6.16 -0.90
N ILE A 181 -13.70 -6.19 0.40
CA ILE A 181 -12.81 -7.20 1.01
C ILE A 181 -13.40 -8.60 0.90
N THR A 182 -14.71 -8.74 1.05
CA THR A 182 -15.43 -10.01 0.94
C THR A 182 -15.34 -10.56 -0.48
N GLY A 183 -15.50 -9.71 -1.50
CA GLY A 183 -15.31 -10.07 -2.90
C GLY A 183 -13.89 -10.54 -3.20
N ILE A 184 -12.87 -9.88 -2.66
CA ILE A 184 -11.49 -10.37 -2.78
C ILE A 184 -11.34 -11.73 -2.10
N THR A 185 -11.89 -11.89 -0.90
CA THR A 185 -11.79 -13.14 -0.11
C THR A 185 -12.45 -14.31 -0.83
N HIS A 186 -13.60 -14.11 -1.46
CA HIS A 186 -14.31 -15.13 -2.23
C HIS A 186 -13.52 -15.62 -3.45
N HIS A 187 -12.63 -14.79 -4.00
CA HIS A 187 -11.86 -15.11 -5.19
C HIS A 187 -10.39 -15.46 -4.94
N LEU A 188 -10.00 -15.71 -3.67
CA LEU A 188 -8.62 -16.12 -3.33
C LEU A 188 -8.19 -17.42 -4.02
N ASP A 189 -9.11 -18.36 -4.25
CA ASP A 189 -8.81 -19.60 -4.97
C ASP A 189 -8.42 -19.33 -6.43
N TYR A 190 -9.14 -18.44 -7.11
CA TYR A 190 -8.80 -18.00 -8.46
C TYR A 190 -7.42 -17.36 -8.51
N ILE A 191 -7.15 -16.41 -7.60
CA ILE A 191 -5.88 -15.67 -7.57
C ILE A 191 -4.69 -16.63 -7.31
N ASN A 192 -4.84 -17.54 -6.36
CA ASN A 192 -3.82 -18.54 -6.06
C ASN A 192 -3.63 -19.56 -7.20
N ASP A 193 -4.72 -19.99 -7.85
CA ASP A 193 -4.71 -20.91 -9.00
C ASP A 193 -4.05 -20.29 -10.25
N MET A 194 -4.19 -18.97 -10.41
CA MET A 194 -3.44 -18.21 -11.42
C MET A 194 -1.92 -18.22 -11.16
N GLY A 195 -1.47 -18.48 -9.93
CA GLY A 195 -0.06 -18.57 -9.54
C GLY A 195 0.48 -17.35 -8.80
N PHE A 196 -0.37 -16.41 -8.40
CA PHE A 196 0.03 -15.27 -7.56
C PHE A 196 0.32 -15.72 -6.13
N THR A 197 1.29 -15.07 -5.50
CA THR A 197 1.74 -15.37 -4.13
C THR A 197 1.59 -14.20 -3.17
N ALA A 198 1.20 -13.04 -3.67
CA ALA A 198 0.90 -11.87 -2.87
C ALA A 198 -0.23 -11.05 -3.49
N ILE A 199 -1.01 -10.36 -2.66
CA ILE A 199 -2.01 -9.39 -3.09
C ILE A 199 -1.64 -8.03 -2.51
N TRP A 200 -1.72 -7.01 -3.36
CA TRP A 200 -1.63 -5.61 -3.00
C TRP A 200 -2.96 -4.93 -3.40
N PRO A 201 -3.90 -4.72 -2.46
CA PRO A 201 -5.05 -3.84 -2.70
C PRO A 201 -4.64 -2.38 -2.61
N THR A 202 -5.21 -1.49 -3.44
CA THR A 202 -5.14 -0.05 -3.19
C THR A 202 -5.77 0.29 -1.83
N PRO A 203 -5.56 1.49 -1.24
CA PRO A 203 -5.89 1.74 0.16
C PRO A 203 -7.34 1.39 0.53
N LEU A 204 -7.52 0.68 1.64
CA LEU A 204 -8.81 0.23 2.18
C LEU A 204 -9.25 1.04 3.40
N LEU A 205 -8.50 2.08 3.79
CA LEU A 205 -8.83 2.94 4.91
C LEU A 205 -9.92 3.95 4.54
N ILE A 206 -10.62 4.50 5.54
CA ILE A 206 -11.72 5.44 5.30
C ILE A 206 -11.27 6.58 4.40
N ASN A 207 -11.99 6.76 3.31
CA ASN A 207 -11.88 7.86 2.38
C ASN A 207 -13.24 8.55 2.25
N ASP A 208 -13.62 9.37 3.26
CA ASP A 208 -14.90 10.07 3.30
C ASP A 208 -14.87 11.39 2.51
N MET A 209 -14.35 11.32 1.29
CA MET A 209 -14.39 12.43 0.35
C MET A 209 -15.74 12.45 -0.39
N PRO A 210 -16.19 13.63 -0.86
CA PRO A 210 -17.50 13.76 -1.52
C PRO A 210 -17.57 13.14 -2.91
N GLU A 211 -16.42 12.92 -3.54
CA GLU A 211 -16.29 12.40 -4.90
C GLU A 211 -15.05 11.48 -5.01
N SER A 212 -15.12 10.51 -5.91
CA SER A 212 -13.99 9.62 -6.25
C SER A 212 -13.40 8.84 -5.07
N SER A 213 -14.16 8.62 -4.00
CA SER A 213 -13.66 7.96 -2.78
C SER A 213 -13.20 6.51 -3.01
N TYR A 214 -13.59 5.92 -4.14
CA TYR A 214 -13.26 4.55 -4.51
C TYR A 214 -11.77 4.25 -4.60
N HIS A 215 -10.94 5.26 -4.91
CA HIS A 215 -9.50 5.05 -5.10
C HIS A 215 -8.73 4.86 -3.79
N GLY A 216 -9.25 5.34 -2.64
CA GLY A 216 -8.69 5.13 -1.32
C GLY A 216 -7.58 6.08 -0.88
N TYR A 217 -6.93 6.84 -1.77
CA TYR A 217 -5.72 7.62 -1.44
C TYR A 217 -5.95 8.90 -0.62
N ALA A 218 -7.15 9.48 -0.63
CA ALA A 218 -7.49 10.63 0.21
C ALA A 218 -8.01 10.16 1.59
N ILE A 219 -7.13 9.56 2.38
CA ILE A 219 -7.46 8.91 3.66
C ILE A 219 -7.98 9.95 4.66
N THR A 220 -9.14 9.68 5.27
CA THR A 220 -9.76 10.55 6.27
C THR A 220 -9.74 9.97 7.69
N ASP A 221 -9.28 8.72 7.84
CA ASP A 221 -8.96 8.09 9.13
C ASP A 221 -7.90 6.99 8.93
N PHE A 222 -6.75 7.13 9.59
CA PHE A 222 -5.61 6.21 9.41
C PHE A 222 -5.71 4.89 10.20
N TYR A 223 -6.68 4.75 11.11
CA TYR A 223 -6.84 3.55 11.95
C TYR A 223 -8.14 2.78 11.69
N GLN A 224 -8.95 3.22 10.72
CA GLN A 224 -10.22 2.59 10.41
C GLN A 224 -10.30 2.14 8.96
N VAL A 225 -10.86 0.94 8.76
CA VAL A 225 -11.22 0.43 7.44
C VAL A 225 -12.47 1.16 6.95
N ASP A 226 -12.51 1.52 5.67
CA ASP A 226 -13.71 2.13 5.07
C ASP A 226 -14.86 1.10 5.11
N PRO A 227 -16.00 1.44 5.74
CA PRO A 227 -17.08 0.48 5.91
C PRO A 227 -17.69 0.01 4.58
N ARG A 228 -17.47 0.76 3.49
CA ARG A 228 -17.87 0.37 2.13
C ARG A 228 -16.95 -0.69 1.53
N PHE A 229 -15.80 -0.93 2.12
CA PHE A 229 -14.93 -2.07 1.79
C PHE A 229 -15.09 -3.22 2.80
N GLY A 230 -15.63 -2.95 3.97
CA GLY A 230 -15.83 -3.94 5.02
C GLY A 230 -15.36 -3.48 6.40
N THR A 231 -15.16 -4.42 7.28
CA THR A 231 -14.74 -4.22 8.68
C THR A 231 -13.26 -4.55 8.88
N LEU A 232 -12.69 -4.12 10.00
CA LEU A 232 -11.34 -4.53 10.40
C LEU A 232 -11.23 -6.07 10.57
N GLU A 233 -12.28 -6.73 11.06
CA GLU A 233 -12.27 -8.18 11.23
C GLU A 233 -12.29 -8.92 9.88
N GLU A 234 -13.01 -8.40 8.88
CA GLU A 234 -12.96 -8.94 7.51
C GLU A 234 -11.59 -8.75 6.87
N TYR A 235 -10.93 -7.61 7.13
CA TYR A 235 -9.58 -7.38 6.63
C TYR A 235 -8.55 -8.32 7.29
N LYS A 236 -8.66 -8.58 8.60
CA LYS A 236 -7.88 -9.61 9.28
C LYS A 236 -8.16 -11.01 8.75
N ASN A 237 -9.44 -11.31 8.49
CA ASN A 237 -9.84 -12.58 7.90
C ASN A 237 -9.24 -12.77 6.51
N LEU A 238 -9.28 -11.76 5.65
CA LEU A 238 -8.61 -11.79 4.33
C LEU A 238 -7.12 -12.17 4.49
N SER A 239 -6.39 -11.48 5.37
CA SER A 239 -4.98 -11.78 5.64
C SER A 239 -4.78 -13.22 6.13
N SER A 240 -5.64 -13.70 7.02
CA SER A 240 -5.60 -15.06 7.54
C SER A 240 -5.85 -16.12 6.46
N GLU A 241 -6.86 -15.92 5.61
CA GLU A 241 -7.18 -16.84 4.50
C GLU A 241 -6.06 -16.85 3.44
N MET A 242 -5.47 -15.70 3.14
CA MET A 242 -4.30 -15.60 2.28
C MET A 242 -3.12 -16.40 2.83
N LYS A 243 -2.83 -16.26 4.14
CA LYS A 243 -1.75 -16.99 4.82
C LYS A 243 -1.94 -18.51 4.76
N LYS A 244 -3.16 -19.03 4.90
CA LYS A 244 -3.47 -20.45 4.74
C LYS A 244 -3.12 -20.99 3.36
N LYS A 245 -3.13 -20.12 2.34
CA LYS A 245 -2.74 -20.43 0.95
C LYS A 245 -1.26 -20.14 0.66
N GLY A 246 -0.47 -19.73 1.67
CA GLY A 246 0.93 -19.34 1.50
C GLY A 246 1.09 -17.99 0.79
N MET A 247 0.05 -17.15 0.76
CA MET A 247 0.05 -15.85 0.13
C MET A 247 0.33 -14.73 1.14
N LYS A 248 0.93 -13.63 0.68
CA LYS A 248 1.27 -12.44 1.45
C LYS A 248 0.31 -11.30 1.16
N LEU A 249 -0.07 -10.55 2.19
CA LEU A 249 -0.80 -9.30 2.04
C LEU A 249 0.19 -8.13 2.07
N ILE A 250 0.14 -7.27 1.05
CA ILE A 250 0.91 -6.03 0.96
C ILE A 250 -0.06 -4.87 1.17
N MET A 251 0.19 -4.01 2.15
CA MET A 251 -0.63 -2.83 2.39
C MET A 251 -0.12 -1.65 1.57
N ASP A 252 -1.04 -0.96 0.90
CA ASP A 252 -0.77 0.35 0.30
C ASP A 252 -0.90 1.41 1.38
N GLN A 253 0.18 2.13 1.64
CA GLN A 253 0.27 3.15 2.69
C GLN A 253 0.54 4.52 2.11
N VAL A 254 -0.10 5.54 2.67
CA VAL A 254 0.06 6.94 2.31
C VAL A 254 0.65 7.68 3.51
N ALA A 255 1.91 8.13 3.40
CA ALA A 255 2.59 8.90 4.44
C ALA A 255 2.73 10.38 4.11
N ASN A 256 2.47 10.77 2.85
CA ASN A 256 2.63 12.12 2.37
C ASN A 256 1.48 13.05 2.75
N HIS A 257 0.25 12.60 2.61
CA HIS A 257 -0.94 13.43 2.71
C HIS A 257 -2.11 12.70 3.37
N CYS A 258 -3.14 13.44 3.71
CA CYS A 258 -4.46 12.89 4.06
C CYS A 258 -5.54 13.46 3.12
N GLY A 259 -6.79 13.05 3.28
CA GLY A 259 -7.92 13.68 2.61
C GLY A 259 -8.31 14.99 3.30
N LEU A 260 -8.81 15.97 2.54
CA LEU A 260 -9.26 17.25 3.08
C LEU A 260 -10.38 17.11 4.13
N GLU A 261 -11.14 16.03 4.05
CA GLU A 261 -12.19 15.70 5.03
C GLU A 261 -11.70 14.89 6.23
N HIS A 262 -10.38 14.71 6.37
CA HIS A 262 -9.81 14.07 7.55
C HIS A 262 -10.26 14.82 8.81
N TRP A 263 -10.62 14.09 9.85
CA TRP A 263 -11.11 14.67 11.10
C TRP A 263 -10.16 15.72 11.72
N TRP A 264 -8.85 15.63 11.46
CA TRP A 264 -7.87 16.66 11.84
C TRP A 264 -8.17 18.03 11.22
N MET A 265 -8.65 18.07 9.95
CA MET A 265 -8.86 19.32 9.23
C MET A 265 -9.95 20.19 9.84
N LYS A 266 -10.77 19.64 10.75
CA LYS A 266 -11.78 20.39 11.52
C LYS A 266 -11.20 21.07 12.76
N ASP A 267 -10.10 20.52 13.29
CA ASP A 267 -9.41 21.00 14.49
C ASP A 267 -7.99 20.42 14.49
N LEU A 268 -7.03 21.19 13.98
CA LEU A 268 -5.65 20.73 13.82
C LEU A 268 -4.90 20.73 15.16
N PRO A 269 -4.15 19.68 15.51
CA PRO A 269 -3.43 19.58 16.78
C PRO A 269 -2.41 20.69 17.02
N PHE A 270 -1.70 21.10 15.94
CA PHE A 270 -0.67 22.14 15.96
C PHE A 270 -0.84 23.09 14.78
N ASN A 271 -0.22 24.29 14.85
CA ASN A 271 -0.22 25.27 13.76
C ASN A 271 0.69 24.87 12.58
N ASP A 272 1.38 23.75 12.68
CA ASP A 272 2.29 23.17 11.70
C ASP A 272 2.03 21.67 11.49
N TRP A 273 0.79 21.22 11.67
CA TRP A 273 0.38 19.83 11.48
C TRP A 273 0.37 19.41 10.01
N VAL A 274 -0.04 20.31 9.15
CA VAL A 274 0.03 20.19 7.69
C VAL A 274 0.89 21.32 7.12
N ASN A 275 1.56 21.04 6.02
CA ASN A 275 2.31 22.07 5.31
C ASN A 275 1.34 23.11 4.69
N ASN A 276 1.77 24.36 4.54
CA ASN A 276 0.91 25.47 4.09
C ASN A 276 -0.35 25.70 4.94
N GLN A 277 -0.40 25.22 6.18
CA GLN A 277 -1.58 25.28 7.04
C GLN A 277 -2.18 26.68 7.14
N LYS A 278 -1.37 27.69 7.46
CA LYS A 278 -1.86 29.07 7.56
C LYS A 278 -2.48 29.58 6.25
N ASN A 279 -1.87 29.26 5.12
CA ASN A 279 -2.43 29.66 3.82
C ASN A 279 -3.78 28.98 3.55
N TYR A 280 -3.91 27.70 3.95
CA TYR A 280 -5.18 27.00 3.89
C TYR A 280 -6.24 27.66 4.79
N GLU A 281 -5.91 27.92 6.06
CA GLU A 281 -6.81 28.53 7.04
C GLU A 281 -7.28 29.93 6.59
N ASP A 282 -6.37 30.73 6.02
CA ASP A 282 -6.68 32.08 5.50
C ASP A 282 -7.59 32.02 4.23
N ASN A 283 -7.72 30.88 3.57
CA ASN A 283 -8.47 30.69 2.34
C ASN A 283 -9.50 29.53 2.40
N ILE A 284 -9.89 29.07 3.56
CA ILE A 284 -10.68 27.84 3.77
C ILE A 284 -11.98 27.81 2.93
N ASP A 285 -12.69 28.94 2.81
CA ASP A 285 -13.97 29.02 2.10
C ASP A 285 -13.83 28.95 0.57
N ASN A 286 -12.62 29.12 0.03
CA ASN A 286 -12.34 29.15 -1.40
C ASN A 286 -10.97 28.54 -1.73
N TRP A 287 -10.60 27.49 -1.00
CA TRP A 287 -9.37 26.76 -1.22
C TRP A 287 -9.36 26.07 -2.58
N THR A 288 -8.33 26.32 -3.36
CA THR A 288 -8.10 25.70 -4.68
C THR A 288 -6.62 25.43 -4.88
N TRP A 289 -6.28 24.68 -5.93
CA TRP A 289 -4.89 24.41 -6.29
C TRP A 289 -4.05 25.68 -6.47
N GLU A 290 -4.62 26.72 -7.07
CA GLU A 290 -3.93 27.99 -7.31
C GLU A 290 -3.57 28.73 -6.01
N LYS A 291 -4.23 28.40 -4.90
CA LYS A 291 -3.90 28.91 -3.56
C LYS A 291 -2.69 28.21 -2.94
N ASN A 292 -2.33 27.04 -3.44
CA ASN A 292 -1.18 26.24 -2.97
C ASN A 292 0.13 26.80 -3.58
N ILE A 293 0.49 28.01 -3.17
CA ILE A 293 1.58 28.80 -3.74
C ILE A 293 2.91 28.05 -3.65
N ASN A 294 3.69 28.10 -4.74
CA ASN A 294 5.01 27.48 -4.91
C ASN A 294 5.05 25.93 -4.89
N SER A 295 3.90 25.27 -4.87
CA SER A 295 3.89 23.79 -5.01
C SER A 295 4.35 23.37 -6.40
N ASN A 296 5.10 22.28 -6.44
CA ASN A 296 5.53 21.67 -7.70
C ASN A 296 5.64 20.14 -7.55
N HIS A 297 5.76 19.43 -8.70
CA HIS A 297 5.90 17.98 -8.75
C HIS A 297 7.24 17.55 -9.36
N ARG A 298 8.31 18.33 -9.15
CA ARG A 298 9.65 18.05 -9.68
C ARG A 298 10.47 17.18 -8.75
N ARG A 299 10.19 15.88 -8.74
CA ARG A 299 10.82 14.85 -7.90
C ARG A 299 12.36 14.90 -7.88
N THR A 300 12.96 15.27 -9.00
CA THR A 300 14.42 15.40 -9.12
C THR A 300 15.05 16.37 -8.13
N THR A 301 14.29 17.27 -7.52
CA THR A 301 14.80 18.23 -6.51
C THR A 301 15.45 17.54 -5.31
N ASN A 302 15.04 16.31 -4.98
CA ASN A 302 15.64 15.55 -3.89
C ASN A 302 17.09 15.13 -4.17
N GLN A 303 17.39 14.70 -5.39
CA GLN A 303 18.69 14.20 -5.80
C GLN A 303 19.58 15.28 -6.43
N ASP A 304 18.98 16.39 -6.88
CA ASP A 304 19.66 17.46 -7.59
C ASP A 304 20.48 18.31 -6.62
N LEU A 305 21.82 18.28 -6.80
CA LEU A 305 22.77 19.08 -6.00
C LEU A 305 22.63 20.60 -6.24
N TYR A 306 21.97 20.99 -7.31
CA TYR A 306 21.82 22.38 -7.76
C TYR A 306 20.40 22.92 -7.63
N ALA A 307 19.46 22.09 -7.16
CA ALA A 307 18.07 22.51 -6.97
C ALA A 307 17.99 23.70 -6.00
N SER A 308 17.15 24.67 -6.34
CA SER A 308 16.88 25.81 -5.45
C SER A 308 16.15 25.36 -4.19
N GLU A 309 16.35 26.05 -3.08
CA GLU A 309 15.62 25.78 -1.84
C GLU A 309 14.09 26.00 -2.02
N SER A 310 13.72 26.94 -2.89
CA SER A 310 12.30 27.16 -3.22
C SER A 310 11.66 25.96 -3.91
N ASP A 311 12.38 25.32 -4.86
CA ASP A 311 11.87 24.15 -5.57
C ASP A 311 11.85 22.90 -4.67
N LYS A 312 12.87 22.70 -3.84
CA LYS A 312 12.90 21.64 -2.84
C LYS A 312 11.69 21.75 -1.90
N LYS A 313 11.47 22.96 -1.39
CA LYS A 313 10.33 23.26 -0.52
C LYS A 313 8.99 23.07 -1.23
N GLY A 314 8.86 23.60 -2.43
CA GLY A 314 7.64 23.44 -3.23
C GLY A 314 7.30 22.00 -3.56
N PHE A 315 8.29 21.12 -3.60
CA PHE A 315 8.09 19.68 -3.79
C PHE A 315 7.72 18.97 -2.48
N SER A 316 8.48 19.17 -1.40
CA SER A 316 8.31 18.41 -0.14
C SER A 316 7.32 19.03 0.86
N GLU A 317 6.81 20.24 0.58
CA GLU A 317 5.86 20.96 1.44
C GLU A 317 4.61 21.41 0.67
N GLY A 318 4.54 21.12 -0.62
CA GLY A 318 3.43 21.47 -1.48
C GLY A 318 2.36 20.38 -1.50
N TRP A 319 1.09 20.76 -1.37
CA TRP A 319 0.00 19.81 -1.46
C TRP A 319 -0.03 19.13 -2.84
N PHE A 320 -0.22 17.84 -2.86
CA PHE A 320 -0.26 17.05 -4.10
C PHE A 320 -1.41 17.50 -5.02
N VAL A 321 -2.60 17.63 -4.44
CA VAL A 321 -3.77 18.29 -5.02
C VAL A 321 -4.51 19.04 -3.92
N ALA A 322 -5.41 19.96 -4.27
CA ALA A 322 -6.16 20.76 -3.29
C ALA A 322 -6.96 19.93 -2.27
N ALA A 323 -7.42 18.76 -2.68
CA ALA A 323 -8.20 17.85 -1.83
C ALA A 323 -7.34 16.94 -0.92
N MET A 324 -5.99 17.03 -1.01
CA MET A 324 -5.07 16.17 -0.26
C MET A 324 -4.04 17.04 0.50
N PRO A 325 -4.37 17.47 1.73
CA PRO A 325 -3.46 18.20 2.61
C PRO A 325 -2.15 17.46 2.83
N ASP A 326 -1.05 18.13 2.59
CA ASP A 326 0.30 17.61 2.76
C ASP A 326 0.67 17.61 4.25
N LEU A 327 1.02 16.43 4.79
CA LEU A 327 1.35 16.26 6.20
C LEU A 327 2.75 16.81 6.48
N ASN A 328 2.92 17.50 7.61
CA ASN A 328 4.23 17.98 8.00
C ASN A 328 4.99 16.95 8.86
N GLN A 329 5.72 16.05 8.22
CA GLN A 329 6.49 15.01 8.91
C GLN A 329 7.71 15.57 9.68
N ARG A 330 8.08 16.84 9.52
CA ARG A 330 9.08 17.51 10.37
C ARG A 330 8.52 17.85 11.76
N ASN A 331 7.20 17.88 11.92
CA ASN A 331 6.58 17.90 13.25
C ASN A 331 6.81 16.53 13.92
N PRO A 332 7.50 16.46 15.07
CA PRO A 332 7.91 15.18 15.66
C PRO A 332 6.73 14.33 16.15
N PHE A 333 5.58 14.94 16.43
CA PHE A 333 4.37 14.21 16.82
C PHE A 333 3.72 13.55 15.59
N MET A 334 3.70 14.23 14.44
CA MET A 334 3.26 13.67 13.18
C MET A 334 4.17 12.53 12.72
N ALA A 335 5.49 12.73 12.78
CA ALA A 335 6.46 11.69 12.42
C ALA A 335 6.23 10.40 13.21
N LYS A 336 6.12 10.50 14.55
CA LYS A 336 5.85 9.34 15.42
C LYS A 336 4.49 8.69 15.09
N TYR A 337 3.46 9.51 14.84
CA TYR A 337 2.13 9.02 14.51
C TYR A 337 2.16 8.13 13.26
N ILE A 338 2.78 8.58 12.18
CA ILE A 338 2.88 7.81 10.91
C ILE A 338 3.70 6.53 11.10
N ILE A 339 4.84 6.60 11.81
CA ILE A 339 5.67 5.41 12.10
C ILE A 339 4.86 4.38 12.89
N GLN A 340 4.18 4.80 13.95
CA GLN A 340 3.38 3.91 14.80
C GLN A 340 2.16 3.36 14.06
N ASN A 341 1.54 4.14 13.19
CA ASN A 341 0.45 3.68 12.34
C ASN A 341 0.90 2.52 11.44
N SER A 342 2.08 2.64 10.81
CA SER A 342 2.65 1.57 9.98
C SER A 342 2.88 0.28 10.78
N ILE A 343 3.52 0.40 11.95
CA ILE A 343 3.78 -0.74 12.85
C ILE A 343 2.47 -1.38 13.33
N TRP A 344 1.48 -0.55 13.65
CA TRP A 344 0.16 -1.02 14.07
C TRP A 344 -0.54 -1.87 13.00
N TRP A 345 -0.46 -1.45 11.74
CA TRP A 345 -1.02 -2.21 10.63
C TRP A 345 -0.23 -3.48 10.32
N ILE A 346 1.12 -3.44 10.42
CA ILE A 346 1.96 -4.64 10.26
C ILE A 346 1.54 -5.72 11.26
N GLU A 347 1.41 -5.38 12.54
CA GLU A 347 0.98 -6.32 13.59
C GLU A 347 -0.49 -6.74 13.43
N THR A 348 -1.39 -5.80 13.16
CA THR A 348 -2.83 -6.05 13.07
C THR A 348 -3.18 -7.01 11.95
N LEU A 349 -2.53 -6.88 10.79
CA LEU A 349 -2.80 -7.67 9.59
C LEU A 349 -1.73 -8.73 9.32
N GLN A 350 -0.65 -8.77 10.12
CA GLN A 350 0.49 -9.66 9.90
C GLN A 350 1.02 -9.56 8.46
N LEU A 351 1.28 -8.33 8.02
CA LEU A 351 1.62 -8.01 6.64
C LEU A 351 2.87 -8.74 6.14
N GLY A 352 2.89 -9.01 4.84
CA GLY A 352 4.06 -9.48 4.07
C GLY A 352 4.75 -8.37 3.29
N GLY A 353 4.37 -7.12 3.48
CA GLY A 353 5.00 -5.96 2.86
C GLY A 353 4.17 -4.69 2.94
N ILE A 354 4.82 -3.57 2.62
CA ILE A 354 4.19 -2.27 2.40
C ILE A 354 4.57 -1.76 1.02
N ARG A 355 3.59 -1.23 0.28
CA ARG A 355 3.84 -0.29 -0.82
C ARG A 355 3.61 1.10 -0.28
N GLN A 356 4.63 1.95 -0.35
CA GLN A 356 4.53 3.33 0.08
C GLN A 356 4.26 4.24 -1.12
N ASP A 357 3.08 4.83 -1.10
CA ASP A 357 2.62 5.81 -2.08
C ASP A 357 3.50 7.05 -2.10
N THR A 358 3.72 7.61 -3.30
CA THR A 358 4.41 8.89 -3.48
C THR A 358 5.70 9.03 -2.62
N TYR A 359 6.54 7.99 -2.58
CA TYR A 359 7.68 7.88 -1.67
C TYR A 359 8.62 9.10 -1.60
N PRO A 360 8.91 9.83 -2.69
CA PRO A 360 9.83 10.97 -2.66
C PRO A 360 9.21 12.29 -2.18
N TYR A 361 7.87 12.35 -2.04
CA TYR A 361 7.16 13.61 -1.75
C TYR A 361 7.23 14.04 -0.27
N PRO A 362 7.11 13.14 0.74
CA PRO A 362 7.34 13.51 2.14
C PRO A 362 8.77 14.01 2.38
N ASP A 363 9.01 14.60 3.54
CA ASP A 363 10.38 14.94 3.97
C ASP A 363 11.29 13.71 3.88
N LYS A 364 12.40 13.82 3.11
CA LYS A 364 13.26 12.67 2.83
C LYS A 364 13.95 12.10 4.08
N ASN A 365 14.26 12.95 5.08
CA ASN A 365 14.88 12.49 6.32
C ASN A 365 13.87 11.69 7.13
N PHE A 366 12.62 12.18 7.20
CA PHE A 366 11.53 11.40 7.79
C PHE A 366 11.36 10.05 7.09
N MET A 367 11.44 9.97 5.75
CA MET A 367 11.31 8.70 5.03
C MET A 367 12.43 7.71 5.35
N SER A 368 13.64 8.22 5.61
CA SER A 368 14.74 7.41 6.15
C SER A 368 14.43 6.89 7.55
N ASP A 369 13.99 7.76 8.45
CA ASP A 369 13.62 7.40 9.83
C ASP A 369 12.44 6.43 9.86
N TRP A 370 11.40 6.65 9.04
CA TRP A 370 10.23 5.79 8.93
C TRP A 370 10.60 4.38 8.44
N SER A 371 11.30 4.29 7.33
CA SER A 371 11.74 2.99 6.81
C SER A 371 12.75 2.32 7.75
N GLY A 372 13.61 3.11 8.40
CA GLY A 372 14.56 2.65 9.40
C GLY A 372 13.87 2.01 10.61
N ALA A 373 12.87 2.69 11.18
CA ALA A 373 12.12 2.19 12.33
C ALA A 373 11.39 0.86 12.03
N ILE A 374 10.82 0.73 10.84
CA ILE A 374 10.17 -0.52 10.41
C ILE A 374 11.22 -1.64 10.23
N MET A 375 12.32 -1.35 9.52
CA MET A 375 13.33 -2.38 9.24
C MET A 375 14.18 -2.74 10.46
N GLU A 376 14.29 -1.88 11.46
CA GLU A 376 14.91 -2.20 12.75
C GLU A 376 14.05 -3.20 13.52
N GLU A 377 12.73 -2.97 13.57
CA GLU A 377 11.80 -3.88 14.24
C GLU A 377 11.63 -5.19 13.45
N TYR A 378 11.49 -5.14 12.12
CA TYR A 378 11.21 -6.28 11.25
C TYR A 378 12.31 -6.48 10.20
N PRO A 379 13.46 -7.09 10.54
CA PRO A 379 14.64 -7.11 9.67
C PRO A 379 14.46 -7.86 8.35
N ASN A 380 13.49 -8.78 8.28
CA ASN A 380 13.16 -9.58 7.10
C ASN A 380 11.98 -9.03 6.29
N PHE A 381 11.44 -7.87 6.67
CA PHE A 381 10.30 -7.25 6.01
C PHE A 381 10.68 -6.60 4.68
N SER A 382 9.69 -6.31 3.83
CA SER A 382 9.91 -5.64 2.54
C SER A 382 9.00 -4.43 2.39
N ILE A 383 9.61 -3.34 1.93
CA ILE A 383 8.91 -2.11 1.59
C ILE A 383 9.27 -1.74 0.15
N VAL A 384 8.27 -1.48 -0.68
CA VAL A 384 8.47 -0.91 -2.02
C VAL A 384 7.98 0.53 -2.04
N GLY A 385 8.83 1.43 -2.50
CA GLY A 385 8.51 2.86 -2.66
C GLY A 385 8.19 3.19 -4.11
N GLU A 386 7.16 4.02 -4.31
CA GLU A 386 6.83 4.54 -5.62
C GLU A 386 7.62 5.82 -5.89
N GLU A 387 8.62 5.74 -6.76
CA GLU A 387 9.27 6.88 -7.40
C GLU A 387 9.01 6.81 -8.91
N TRP A 388 8.09 7.63 -9.39
CA TRP A 388 7.73 7.65 -10.81
C TRP A 388 8.78 8.37 -11.64
N SER A 389 9.86 7.70 -11.92
CA SER A 389 10.91 8.20 -12.80
C SER A 389 11.34 7.15 -13.82
N LEU A 390 11.55 7.60 -15.07
CA LEU A 390 12.09 6.74 -16.14
C LEU A 390 13.64 6.69 -16.11
N ASN A 391 14.26 7.42 -15.21
CA ASN A 391 15.71 7.43 -15.05
C ASN A 391 16.14 6.48 -13.92
N PRO A 392 16.90 5.41 -14.20
CA PRO A 392 17.33 4.45 -13.19
C PRO A 392 18.16 5.09 -12.07
N LEU A 393 18.90 6.17 -12.34
CA LEU A 393 19.70 6.85 -11.31
C LEU A 393 18.83 7.58 -10.27
N LEU A 394 17.62 8.01 -10.66
CA LEU A 394 16.72 8.68 -9.74
C LEU A 394 16.00 7.69 -8.82
N ILE A 395 15.56 6.53 -9.35
CA ILE A 395 14.90 5.53 -8.51
C ILE A 395 15.89 4.81 -7.58
N ARG A 396 17.12 4.52 -8.05
CA ARG A 396 18.14 3.88 -7.21
C ARG A 396 18.50 4.69 -5.97
N TYR A 397 18.39 6.02 -6.03
CA TYR A 397 18.71 6.93 -4.93
C TYR A 397 17.98 6.53 -3.61
N TRP A 398 16.78 6.02 -3.72
CA TRP A 398 15.94 5.65 -2.61
C TRP A 398 16.18 4.23 -2.09
N GLN A 399 16.92 3.38 -2.83
CA GLN A 399 17.13 2.00 -2.43
C GLN A 399 18.15 1.89 -1.30
N LYS A 400 17.87 1.04 -0.29
CA LYS A 400 18.80 0.69 0.78
C LYS A 400 20.15 0.23 0.20
N GLY A 401 21.24 0.83 0.68
CA GLY A 401 22.58 0.52 0.23
C GLY A 401 23.03 1.31 -1.00
N ALA A 402 22.22 2.24 -1.52
CA ALA A 402 22.65 3.16 -2.58
C ALA A 402 23.74 4.10 -2.05
N ASP A 403 24.83 4.24 -2.81
CA ASP A 403 25.88 5.23 -2.55
C ASP A 403 25.45 6.60 -3.11
N ASN A 404 24.94 7.48 -2.24
CA ASN A 404 24.43 8.80 -2.58
C ASN A 404 25.44 9.90 -2.19
N LYS A 405 25.78 10.77 -3.15
CA LYS A 405 26.79 11.81 -2.97
C LYS A 405 26.45 12.88 -1.93
N ASP A 406 25.18 13.06 -1.62
CA ASP A 406 24.70 13.98 -0.59
C ASP A 406 24.68 13.34 0.82
N GLY A 407 25.11 12.07 0.93
CA GLY A 407 25.13 11.31 2.17
C GLY A 407 23.76 10.82 2.63
N TYR A 408 22.72 10.90 1.78
CA TYR A 408 21.40 10.36 2.11
C TYR A 408 21.44 8.83 2.21
N GLU A 409 21.02 8.31 3.34
CA GLU A 409 20.84 6.88 3.59
C GLU A 409 19.36 6.53 3.63
N SER A 410 19.00 5.44 2.99
CA SER A 410 17.65 4.90 2.98
C SER A 410 17.63 3.47 3.50
N HIS A 411 16.52 3.10 4.14
CA HIS A 411 16.27 1.73 4.57
C HIS A 411 15.21 1.05 3.68
N LEU A 412 14.79 1.72 2.61
CA LEU A 412 13.83 1.21 1.63
C LEU A 412 14.38 0.01 0.87
N THR A 413 13.75 -1.15 1.00
CA THR A 413 14.28 -2.40 0.41
C THR A 413 14.07 -2.49 -1.10
N SER A 414 12.98 -1.93 -1.62
CA SER A 414 12.57 -2.04 -3.02
C SER A 414 12.07 -0.70 -3.56
N VAL A 415 12.21 -0.50 -4.85
CA VAL A 415 11.60 0.61 -5.61
C VAL A 415 10.91 0.06 -6.86
N MET A 416 9.88 0.76 -7.34
CA MET A 416 9.17 0.40 -8.56
C MET A 416 10.02 0.68 -9.80
N ASP A 417 10.18 -0.32 -10.69
CA ASP A 417 11.08 -0.26 -11.85
C ASP A 417 10.39 0.36 -13.08
N PHE A 418 10.00 1.63 -12.97
CA PHE A 418 9.45 2.42 -14.07
C PHE A 418 10.39 2.51 -15.29
N PRO A 419 11.73 2.62 -15.12
CA PRO A 419 12.63 2.63 -16.27
C PRO A 419 12.53 1.37 -17.12
N MET A 420 12.53 0.19 -16.48
CA MET A 420 12.42 -1.08 -17.20
C MET A 420 11.04 -1.26 -17.84
N GLN A 421 9.96 -0.87 -17.15
CA GLN A 421 8.61 -0.88 -17.72
C GLN A 421 8.56 -0.09 -19.04
N SER A 422 9.07 1.13 -19.03
CA SER A 422 9.13 1.97 -20.22
C SER A 422 10.00 1.37 -21.33
N ASN A 423 11.16 0.80 -20.97
CA ASN A 423 12.05 0.14 -21.92
C ASN A 423 11.38 -1.07 -22.61
N ILE A 424 10.59 -1.85 -21.88
CA ILE A 424 9.85 -3.00 -22.43
C ILE A 424 8.83 -2.55 -23.48
N VAL A 425 8.02 -1.54 -23.15
CA VAL A 425 7.02 -1.01 -24.07
C VAL A 425 7.67 -0.46 -25.34
N GLN A 426 8.73 0.34 -25.18
CA GLN A 426 9.48 0.90 -26.30
C GLN A 426 10.15 -0.21 -27.15
N ALA A 427 10.82 -1.17 -26.51
CA ALA A 427 11.49 -2.27 -27.18
C ALA A 427 10.56 -3.07 -28.10
N LEU A 428 9.32 -3.25 -27.68
CA LEU A 428 8.35 -4.03 -28.43
C LEU A 428 7.64 -3.23 -29.53
N LYS A 429 7.44 -1.93 -29.35
CA LYS A 429 6.77 -1.05 -30.34
C LYS A 429 7.67 -0.50 -31.41
N GLU A 430 8.94 -0.23 -31.10
CA GLU A 430 9.88 0.39 -32.03
C GLU A 430 10.38 -0.61 -33.08
N GLU A 431 10.66 -0.11 -34.28
CA GLU A 431 11.43 -0.85 -35.26
C GLU A 431 12.88 -1.04 -34.81
N GLU A 432 13.47 -2.19 -35.13
CA GLU A 432 14.83 -2.51 -34.76
C GLU A 432 15.83 -1.57 -35.46
N SER A 433 16.69 -0.91 -34.67
CA SER A 433 17.78 -0.08 -35.17
C SER A 433 18.93 -0.06 -34.17
N TRP A 434 19.92 0.82 -34.37
CA TRP A 434 21.09 0.88 -33.49
C TRP A 434 20.75 1.09 -32.00
N ASP A 435 19.80 1.96 -31.70
CA ASP A 435 19.43 2.37 -30.34
C ASP A 435 17.92 2.19 -30.04
N LYS A 436 17.21 1.41 -30.88
CA LYS A 436 15.77 1.15 -30.79
C LYS A 436 15.48 -0.34 -30.85
N GLY A 437 14.27 -0.70 -30.41
CA GLY A 437 13.81 -2.06 -30.40
C GLY A 437 14.40 -2.86 -29.21
N LEU A 438 14.70 -4.13 -29.41
CA LEU A 438 15.11 -5.06 -28.35
C LEU A 438 16.40 -4.65 -27.61
N VAL A 439 17.22 -3.76 -28.19
CA VAL A 439 18.39 -3.22 -27.50
C VAL A 439 18.01 -2.47 -26.20
N LYS A 440 16.82 -1.87 -26.17
CA LYS A 440 16.35 -1.14 -24.96
C LYS A 440 16.18 -2.03 -23.73
N ILE A 441 15.66 -3.25 -23.90
CA ILE A 441 15.56 -4.20 -22.78
C ILE A 441 16.93 -4.81 -22.44
N TYR A 442 17.81 -4.96 -23.40
CA TYR A 442 19.19 -5.38 -23.17
C TYR A 442 19.96 -4.36 -22.32
N GLU A 443 19.97 -3.09 -22.75
CA GLU A 443 20.63 -2.00 -22.03
C GLU A 443 19.91 -1.67 -20.71
N GLY A 444 18.59 -1.79 -20.69
CA GLY A 444 17.80 -1.63 -19.46
C GLY A 444 18.25 -2.59 -18.36
N LEU A 445 18.44 -3.86 -18.69
CA LEU A 445 18.93 -4.86 -17.72
C LEU A 445 20.41 -4.66 -17.38
N ALA A 446 21.22 -4.15 -18.32
CA ALA A 446 22.61 -3.79 -18.06
C ALA A 446 22.74 -2.68 -17.01
N ASN A 447 21.71 -1.83 -16.81
CA ASN A 447 21.71 -0.81 -15.74
C ASN A 447 21.68 -1.41 -14.32
N ASP A 448 21.52 -2.72 -14.17
CA ASP A 448 21.52 -3.39 -12.86
C ASP A 448 22.81 -3.14 -12.07
N PHE A 449 23.94 -2.84 -12.74
CA PHE A 449 25.18 -2.44 -12.06
C PHE A 449 25.03 -1.17 -11.20
N ALA A 450 24.03 -0.33 -11.47
CA ALA A 450 23.81 0.92 -10.74
C ALA A 450 23.01 0.73 -9.45
N TYR A 451 22.22 -0.34 -9.35
CA TYR A 451 21.39 -0.60 -8.18
C TYR A 451 22.16 -1.34 -7.08
N ALA A 452 21.83 -1.07 -5.83
CA ALA A 452 22.41 -1.79 -4.70
C ALA A 452 21.92 -3.26 -4.65
N ASP A 453 20.64 -3.50 -4.98
CA ASP A 453 20.03 -4.83 -5.02
C ASP A 453 18.96 -4.87 -6.12
N PRO A 454 19.35 -5.18 -7.37
CA PRO A 454 18.41 -5.16 -8.50
C PRO A 454 17.33 -6.24 -8.42
N GLU A 455 17.57 -7.36 -7.71
CA GLU A 455 16.60 -8.46 -7.59
C GLU A 455 15.39 -8.08 -6.74
N LYS A 456 15.50 -7.04 -5.92
CA LYS A 456 14.40 -6.50 -5.11
C LYS A 456 13.55 -5.48 -5.82
N LEU A 457 13.92 -5.01 -7.00
CA LEU A 457 13.09 -4.06 -7.74
C LEU A 457 11.75 -4.69 -8.12
N MET A 458 10.67 -3.91 -8.01
CA MET A 458 9.33 -4.35 -8.41
C MET A 458 9.05 -3.94 -9.84
N ILE A 459 8.99 -4.93 -10.75
CA ILE A 459 8.65 -4.73 -12.16
C ILE A 459 7.14 -4.93 -12.38
N PHE A 460 6.56 -4.19 -13.30
CA PHE A 460 5.14 -4.25 -13.61
C PHE A 460 4.88 -3.90 -15.08
N PRO A 461 3.83 -4.47 -15.71
CA PRO A 461 3.42 -4.10 -17.07
C PRO A 461 2.67 -2.77 -17.09
N ASP A 462 1.81 -2.60 -16.11
CA ASP A 462 0.95 -1.45 -15.85
C ASP A 462 0.57 -1.41 -14.37
N ASN A 463 -0.11 -0.34 -13.96
CA ASN A 463 -0.70 -0.21 -12.64
C ASN A 463 -1.99 0.65 -12.71
N HIS A 464 -2.54 1.01 -11.57
CA HIS A 464 -3.78 1.78 -11.47
C HIS A 464 -3.67 3.27 -11.89
N ASP A 465 -2.46 3.75 -12.23
CA ASP A 465 -2.17 5.15 -12.60
C ASP A 465 -1.62 5.31 -14.03
N MET A 466 -1.49 4.22 -14.77
CA MET A 466 -1.01 4.26 -16.15
C MET A 466 -1.85 3.40 -17.08
N ASP A 467 -1.79 3.69 -18.38
CA ASP A 467 -2.52 2.93 -19.39
C ASP A 467 -2.23 1.43 -19.29
N ARG A 468 -3.26 0.61 -19.48
CA ARG A 468 -3.15 -0.85 -19.50
C ARG A 468 -2.11 -1.31 -20.52
N ILE A 469 -1.34 -2.31 -20.19
CA ILE A 469 -0.28 -2.81 -21.07
C ILE A 469 -0.81 -3.20 -22.45
N PHE A 470 -2.03 -3.77 -22.51
CA PHE A 470 -2.67 -4.12 -23.77
C PHE A 470 -2.93 -2.87 -24.62
N THR A 471 -3.39 -1.77 -24.01
CA THR A 471 -3.53 -0.47 -24.67
C THR A 471 -2.17 0.09 -25.11
N GLN A 472 -1.17 0.07 -24.24
CA GLN A 472 0.18 0.56 -24.55
C GLN A 472 0.80 -0.16 -25.75
N LEU A 473 0.48 -1.45 -25.94
CA LEU A 473 0.98 -2.31 -27.03
C LEU A 473 0.01 -2.40 -28.21
N ASN A 474 -0.89 -1.42 -28.37
CA ASN A 474 -1.85 -1.31 -29.48
C ASN A 474 -2.79 -2.53 -29.62
N GLU A 475 -3.18 -3.12 -28.50
CA GLU A 475 -4.04 -4.31 -28.42
C GLU A 475 -3.46 -5.55 -29.16
N ASP A 476 -2.12 -5.64 -29.22
CA ASP A 476 -1.44 -6.79 -29.80
C ASP A 476 -1.20 -7.86 -28.72
N LEU A 477 -1.94 -8.99 -28.81
CA LEU A 477 -1.83 -10.13 -27.89
C LEU A 477 -0.41 -10.71 -27.87
N THR A 478 0.26 -10.75 -29.03
CA THR A 478 1.62 -11.32 -29.15
C THR A 478 2.64 -10.44 -28.42
N LEU A 479 2.58 -9.12 -28.64
CA LEU A 479 3.46 -8.19 -27.94
C LEU A 479 3.20 -8.20 -26.43
N THR A 480 1.93 -8.33 -26.02
CA THR A 480 1.57 -8.44 -24.59
C THR A 480 2.17 -9.69 -23.95
N LYS A 481 2.11 -10.84 -24.62
CA LYS A 481 2.77 -12.07 -24.16
C LYS A 481 4.28 -11.94 -24.10
N MET A 482 4.89 -11.27 -25.08
CA MET A 482 6.34 -10.99 -25.09
C MET A 482 6.73 -10.13 -23.89
N ALA A 483 6.00 -9.06 -23.60
CA ALA A 483 6.22 -8.19 -22.45
C ALA A 483 6.16 -8.98 -21.13
N LEU A 484 5.09 -9.73 -20.92
CA LEU A 484 4.89 -10.51 -19.70
C LEU A 484 5.91 -11.65 -19.57
N SER A 485 6.28 -12.31 -20.67
CA SER A 485 7.34 -13.32 -20.66
C SER A 485 8.67 -12.74 -20.17
N TYR A 486 9.03 -11.56 -20.66
CA TYR A 486 10.26 -10.89 -20.21
C TYR A 486 10.19 -10.51 -18.73
N MET A 487 9.13 -9.82 -18.29
CA MET A 487 8.95 -9.38 -16.90
C MET A 487 8.95 -10.54 -15.91
N LEU A 488 8.33 -11.66 -16.28
CA LEU A 488 8.23 -12.84 -15.41
C LEU A 488 9.49 -13.70 -15.39
N THR A 489 10.49 -13.39 -16.23
CA THR A 489 11.74 -14.16 -16.33
C THR A 489 12.95 -13.41 -15.75
N ILE A 490 13.00 -12.08 -15.84
CA ILE A 490 14.11 -11.28 -15.30
C ILE A 490 14.16 -11.33 -13.77
N PRO A 491 15.34 -11.03 -13.15
CA PRO A 491 15.51 -11.06 -11.68
C PRO A 491 14.84 -9.84 -11.02
N ARG A 492 13.53 -9.91 -10.89
CA ARG A 492 12.67 -8.86 -10.32
C ARG A 492 11.52 -9.47 -9.54
N VAL A 493 10.85 -8.67 -8.72
CA VAL A 493 9.56 -8.99 -8.12
C VAL A 493 8.46 -8.50 -9.08
N PRO A 494 7.76 -9.37 -9.81
CA PRO A 494 6.71 -8.92 -10.72
C PRO A 494 5.43 -8.56 -9.97
N GLN A 495 4.82 -7.44 -10.37
CA GLN A 495 3.46 -7.04 -10.04
C GLN A 495 2.61 -7.05 -11.31
N ILE A 496 1.44 -7.64 -11.25
CA ILE A 496 0.45 -7.66 -12.33
C ILE A 496 -0.82 -6.98 -11.82
N TYR A 497 -1.34 -6.03 -12.58
CA TYR A 497 -2.59 -5.36 -12.25
C TYR A 497 -3.79 -6.22 -12.68
N TYR A 498 -4.83 -6.31 -11.82
CA TYR A 498 -6.00 -7.14 -12.09
C TYR A 498 -6.58 -6.85 -13.48
N GLY A 499 -7.01 -7.91 -14.17
CA GLY A 499 -7.58 -7.81 -15.51
C GLY A 499 -6.56 -7.81 -16.66
N THR A 500 -5.25 -7.73 -16.39
CA THR A 500 -4.21 -7.93 -17.41
C THR A 500 -4.31 -9.34 -18.01
N GLU A 501 -4.67 -10.33 -17.19
CA GLU A 501 -4.88 -11.72 -17.59
C GLU A 501 -6.07 -11.94 -18.55
N VAL A 502 -6.97 -10.98 -18.63
CA VAL A 502 -8.12 -11.02 -19.55
C VAL A 502 -8.17 -9.81 -20.49
N LEU A 503 -7.00 -9.19 -20.70
CA LEU A 503 -6.80 -8.13 -21.69
C LEU A 503 -7.69 -6.90 -21.47
N ILE A 504 -7.91 -6.48 -20.22
CA ILE A 504 -8.55 -5.18 -19.95
C ILE A 504 -7.72 -4.08 -20.60
N GLN A 505 -8.42 -3.13 -21.21
CA GLN A 505 -7.85 -2.04 -21.98
C GLN A 505 -8.56 -0.71 -21.67
N ASN A 506 -7.90 0.39 -21.98
CA ASN A 506 -8.48 1.74 -21.86
C ASN A 506 -8.27 2.58 -23.14
N THR A 507 -8.17 1.93 -24.29
CA THR A 507 -7.88 2.56 -25.60
C THR A 507 -8.94 3.60 -26.00
N ALA A 508 -10.18 3.45 -25.53
CA ALA A 508 -11.25 4.42 -25.81
C ALA A 508 -10.94 5.81 -25.23
N LYS A 509 -10.22 5.89 -24.09
CA LYS A 509 -9.75 7.12 -23.47
C LYS A 509 -8.39 6.86 -22.83
N PRO A 510 -7.28 6.97 -23.57
CA PRO A 510 -5.94 6.88 -22.99
C PRO A 510 -5.74 7.91 -21.86
N HIS A 511 -5.01 7.50 -20.82
CA HIS A 511 -4.73 8.29 -19.61
C HIS A 511 -5.96 8.63 -18.74
N ASP A 512 -7.13 8.05 -18.99
CA ASP A 512 -8.33 8.21 -18.17
C ASP A 512 -8.32 7.19 -17.02
N HIS A 513 -8.14 7.67 -15.79
CA HIS A 513 -8.05 6.82 -14.60
C HIS A 513 -9.32 6.00 -14.34
N GLY A 514 -10.49 6.49 -14.73
CA GLY A 514 -11.73 5.75 -14.61
C GLY A 514 -11.73 4.49 -15.49
N LEU A 515 -11.28 4.61 -16.76
CA LEU A 515 -11.17 3.46 -17.67
C LEU A 515 -9.97 2.56 -17.36
N ILE A 516 -8.86 3.10 -16.87
CA ILE A 516 -7.73 2.30 -16.38
C ILE A 516 -8.20 1.34 -15.29
N ARG A 517 -9.13 1.80 -14.44
CA ARG A 517 -9.68 1.10 -13.28
C ARG A 517 -11.05 0.48 -13.56
N THR A 518 -11.26 -0.03 -14.77
CA THR A 518 -12.49 -0.73 -15.20
C THR A 518 -12.76 -1.96 -14.32
N ASP A 519 -14.05 -2.29 -14.14
CA ASP A 519 -14.50 -3.47 -13.38
C ASP A 519 -13.91 -4.78 -13.92
N PHE A 520 -13.54 -5.67 -13.00
CA PHE A 520 -13.15 -7.03 -13.35
C PHE A 520 -14.39 -7.83 -13.81
N PRO A 521 -14.36 -8.47 -14.99
CA PRO A 521 -15.51 -9.18 -15.51
C PRO A 521 -15.93 -10.36 -14.63
N GLY A 522 -17.17 -10.36 -14.17
CA GLY A 522 -17.74 -11.40 -13.30
C GLY A 522 -17.67 -11.06 -11.81
N GLY A 523 -17.24 -9.84 -11.46
CA GLY A 523 -17.20 -9.37 -10.07
C GLY A 523 -18.57 -9.00 -9.49
N TRP A 524 -19.61 -8.88 -10.33
CA TRP A 524 -20.96 -8.51 -9.89
C TRP A 524 -22.01 -9.50 -10.39
N GLU A 525 -23.06 -9.69 -9.61
CA GLU A 525 -24.21 -10.48 -10.03
C GLU A 525 -24.81 -9.92 -11.32
N GLY A 526 -25.09 -10.80 -12.29
CA GLY A 526 -25.65 -10.44 -13.60
C GLY A 526 -24.65 -10.00 -14.66
N ASP A 527 -23.35 -9.98 -14.36
CA ASP A 527 -22.31 -9.76 -15.37
C ASP A 527 -22.38 -10.84 -16.46
N LYS A 528 -22.37 -10.41 -17.73
CA LYS A 528 -22.48 -11.33 -18.88
C LYS A 528 -21.20 -12.12 -19.16
N THR A 529 -20.08 -11.58 -18.71
CA THR A 529 -18.74 -12.17 -18.84
C THR A 529 -18.21 -12.43 -17.45
N ASN A 530 -17.67 -13.62 -17.21
CA ASN A 530 -17.10 -13.99 -15.93
C ASN A 530 -15.68 -14.53 -16.11
N ALA A 531 -14.69 -13.74 -15.76
CA ALA A 531 -13.28 -14.10 -15.90
C ALA A 531 -12.84 -15.15 -14.86
N PHE A 532 -13.54 -15.28 -13.72
CA PHE A 532 -13.23 -16.30 -12.72
C PHE A 532 -13.57 -17.72 -13.22
N THR A 533 -14.61 -17.85 -14.02
CA THR A 533 -15.06 -19.13 -14.62
C THR A 533 -14.64 -19.31 -16.08
N GLY A 534 -14.27 -18.23 -16.76
CA GLY A 534 -13.99 -18.21 -18.19
C GLY A 534 -15.25 -18.12 -19.08
N GLU A 535 -16.44 -17.97 -18.49
CA GLU A 535 -17.70 -17.83 -19.22
C GLU A 535 -17.75 -16.46 -19.92
N GLY A 536 -18.16 -16.45 -21.20
CA GLY A 536 -18.27 -15.23 -21.98
C GLY A 536 -16.95 -14.61 -22.45
N LEU A 537 -15.79 -15.10 -22.02
CA LEU A 537 -14.49 -14.66 -22.51
C LEU A 537 -14.33 -15.03 -24.00
N ASN A 538 -13.78 -14.11 -24.79
CA ASN A 538 -13.40 -14.38 -26.18
C ASN A 538 -12.12 -15.26 -26.26
N THR A 539 -11.74 -15.64 -27.49
CA THR A 539 -10.59 -16.54 -27.72
C THR A 539 -9.29 -15.96 -27.18
N ASP A 540 -9.00 -14.69 -27.46
CA ASP A 540 -7.76 -14.03 -27.06
C ASP A 540 -7.66 -13.87 -25.53
N GLN A 541 -8.77 -13.55 -24.87
CA GLN A 541 -8.86 -13.47 -23.42
C GLN A 541 -8.59 -14.83 -22.75
N LYS A 542 -9.20 -15.91 -23.26
CA LYS A 542 -8.95 -17.29 -22.77
C LYS A 542 -7.51 -17.72 -22.99
N GLU A 543 -6.96 -17.38 -24.15
CA GLU A 543 -5.58 -17.67 -24.50
C GLU A 543 -4.61 -16.92 -23.56
N MET A 544 -4.85 -15.65 -23.29
CA MET A 544 -4.03 -14.83 -22.41
C MET A 544 -4.10 -15.33 -20.96
N GLN A 545 -5.30 -15.62 -20.46
CA GLN A 545 -5.48 -16.15 -19.11
C GLN A 545 -4.74 -17.48 -18.91
N SER A 546 -4.91 -18.41 -19.87
CA SER A 546 -4.21 -19.70 -19.85
C SER A 546 -2.69 -19.52 -19.93
N PHE A 547 -2.21 -18.61 -20.79
CA PHE A 547 -0.79 -18.30 -20.92
C PHE A 547 -0.20 -17.77 -19.60
N LEU A 548 -0.80 -16.74 -19.03
CA LEU A 548 -0.30 -16.11 -17.81
C LEU A 548 -0.31 -17.09 -16.63
N LYS A 549 -1.40 -17.88 -16.49
CA LYS A 549 -1.51 -18.93 -15.47
C LYS A 549 -0.35 -19.94 -15.57
N LYS A 550 -0.01 -20.41 -16.75
CA LYS A 550 1.08 -21.39 -16.95
C LYS A 550 2.45 -20.78 -16.59
N VAL A 551 2.70 -19.56 -17.04
CA VAL A 551 3.98 -18.87 -16.78
C VAL A 551 4.15 -18.57 -15.29
N LEU A 552 3.10 -18.03 -14.61
CA LEU A 552 3.12 -17.75 -13.18
C LEU A 552 3.30 -19.01 -12.34
N ASN A 553 2.59 -20.12 -12.67
CA ASN A 553 2.73 -21.38 -11.95
C ASN A 553 4.10 -22.05 -12.15
N HIS A 554 4.71 -21.91 -13.34
CA HIS A 554 6.08 -22.31 -13.53
C HIS A 554 7.03 -21.44 -12.68
N ARG A 555 6.90 -20.11 -12.77
CA ARG A 555 7.68 -19.17 -11.98
C ARG A 555 7.62 -19.49 -10.49
N LYS A 556 6.44 -19.72 -9.92
CA LYS A 556 6.22 -20.05 -8.50
C LYS A 556 7.11 -21.19 -8.01
N ASN A 557 7.51 -22.11 -8.90
CA ASN A 557 8.27 -23.32 -8.59
C ASN A 557 9.68 -23.34 -9.19
N SER A 558 10.13 -22.28 -9.85
CA SER A 558 11.42 -22.22 -10.56
C SER A 558 12.48 -21.46 -9.77
N LYS A 559 13.40 -22.19 -9.16
CA LYS A 559 14.58 -21.58 -8.53
C LYS A 559 15.45 -20.82 -9.52
N ALA A 560 15.51 -21.28 -10.78
CA ALA A 560 16.26 -20.59 -11.81
C ALA A 560 15.74 -19.17 -12.04
N ILE A 561 14.42 -18.95 -12.03
CA ILE A 561 13.83 -17.61 -12.15
C ILE A 561 14.06 -16.79 -10.87
N HIS A 562 13.96 -17.40 -9.69
CA HIS A 562 14.04 -16.66 -8.43
C HIS A 562 15.44 -16.16 -8.12
N GLU A 563 16.44 -17.03 -8.23
CA GLU A 563 17.80 -16.84 -7.72
C GLU A 563 18.91 -17.30 -8.68
N GLY A 564 18.54 -17.75 -9.91
CA GLY A 564 19.49 -18.20 -10.90
C GLY A 564 20.36 -17.07 -11.46
N LYS A 565 21.57 -17.40 -11.89
CA LYS A 565 22.43 -16.47 -12.60
C LYS A 565 21.77 -16.02 -13.90
N THR A 566 21.71 -14.73 -14.14
CA THR A 566 21.23 -14.13 -15.40
C THR A 566 22.37 -14.08 -16.40
N ILE A 567 22.12 -14.60 -17.61
CA ILE A 567 23.00 -14.42 -18.76
C ILE A 567 22.12 -14.02 -19.93
N HIS A 568 22.42 -12.89 -20.57
CA HIS A 568 21.67 -12.44 -21.73
C HIS A 568 22.61 -12.01 -22.85
N PHE A 569 22.12 -12.13 -24.06
CA PHE A 569 22.91 -11.84 -25.25
C PHE A 569 22.39 -10.57 -25.92
N ALA A 570 23.30 -9.76 -26.44
CA ALA A 570 22.92 -8.60 -27.25
C ALA A 570 21.98 -9.04 -28.39
N PRO A 571 20.92 -8.27 -28.68
CA PRO A 571 19.97 -8.62 -29.74
C PRO A 571 20.67 -8.92 -31.06
N PHE A 572 20.18 -9.95 -31.75
CA PHE A 572 20.74 -10.40 -33.02
C PHE A 572 19.63 -10.89 -33.94
N MET A 573 19.62 -10.43 -35.18
CA MET A 573 18.59 -10.78 -36.18
C MET A 573 17.16 -10.57 -35.66
N ASN A 574 16.90 -9.43 -35.00
CA ASN A 574 15.63 -9.07 -34.37
C ASN A 574 15.12 -10.11 -33.33
N THR A 575 16.06 -10.83 -32.70
CA THR A 575 15.79 -11.74 -31.59
C THR A 575 16.58 -11.36 -30.35
N TYR A 576 16.05 -11.74 -29.18
CA TYR A 576 16.74 -11.56 -27.90
C TYR A 576 16.66 -12.84 -27.10
N PHE A 577 17.80 -13.25 -26.53
CA PHE A 577 17.94 -14.45 -25.71
C PHE A 577 18.37 -14.10 -24.30
N LEU A 578 17.64 -14.59 -23.31
CA LEU A 578 17.95 -14.48 -21.90
C LEU A 578 17.86 -15.84 -21.23
N PHE A 579 18.82 -16.13 -20.36
CA PHE A 579 18.92 -17.38 -19.62
C PHE A 579 18.95 -17.11 -18.12
N ARG A 580 18.21 -17.92 -17.36
CA ARG A 580 18.30 -17.99 -15.91
C ARG A 580 18.84 -19.36 -15.56
N VAL A 581 19.99 -19.43 -14.89
CA VAL A 581 20.77 -20.67 -14.75
C VAL A 581 21.04 -20.97 -13.29
N THR A 582 20.64 -22.17 -12.85
CA THR A 582 21.10 -22.82 -11.62
C THR A 582 21.76 -24.16 -11.97
N ASN A 583 22.27 -24.86 -10.96
CA ASN A 583 22.83 -26.21 -11.16
C ASN A 583 21.77 -27.21 -11.67
N ASP A 584 20.50 -27.03 -11.25
CA ASP A 584 19.44 -28.01 -11.46
C ASP A 584 18.48 -27.61 -12.59
N GLU A 585 18.42 -26.33 -12.94
CA GLU A 585 17.45 -25.80 -13.91
C GLU A 585 18.07 -24.68 -14.74
N THR A 586 17.80 -24.70 -16.02
CA THR A 586 17.99 -23.54 -16.91
C THR A 586 16.66 -23.17 -17.52
N VAL A 587 16.26 -21.91 -17.36
CA VAL A 587 15.13 -21.31 -18.06
C VAL A 587 15.66 -20.42 -19.19
N VAL A 588 15.06 -20.56 -20.37
CA VAL A 588 15.43 -19.83 -21.57
C VAL A 588 14.24 -19.00 -22.04
N LEU A 589 14.43 -17.70 -22.15
CA LEU A 589 13.51 -16.80 -22.81
C LEU A 589 14.07 -16.41 -24.18
N ILE A 590 13.26 -16.59 -25.24
CA ILE A 590 13.56 -16.11 -26.57
C ILE A 590 12.43 -15.17 -26.99
N LEU A 591 12.78 -13.93 -27.31
CA LEU A 591 11.87 -12.98 -27.97
C LEU A 591 12.24 -12.88 -29.44
N ASN A 592 11.25 -12.93 -30.33
CA ASN A 592 11.40 -12.82 -31.78
C ASN A 592 10.47 -11.74 -32.32
N LYS A 593 11.02 -10.69 -32.91
CA LYS A 593 10.26 -9.59 -33.53
C LYS A 593 10.15 -9.72 -35.07
N ASN A 594 10.66 -10.80 -35.67
CA ASN A 594 10.57 -10.99 -37.10
C ASN A 594 9.13 -11.34 -37.54
N ASP A 595 8.66 -10.74 -38.61
CA ASP A 595 7.34 -11.03 -39.19
C ASP A 595 7.31 -12.36 -40.00
N LYS A 596 8.48 -12.95 -40.27
CA LYS A 596 8.66 -14.21 -40.97
C LYS A 596 9.44 -15.21 -40.13
N PRO A 597 9.26 -16.51 -40.36
CA PRO A 597 10.07 -17.52 -39.67
C PRO A 597 11.57 -17.30 -39.95
N ILE A 598 12.38 -17.55 -38.90
CA ILE A 598 13.84 -17.39 -38.95
C ILE A 598 14.50 -18.59 -38.28
N THR A 599 15.67 -18.96 -38.76
CA THR A 599 16.54 -19.97 -38.13
C THR A 599 17.74 -19.31 -37.52
N ILE A 600 17.98 -19.57 -36.24
CA ILE A 600 19.10 -19.01 -35.45
C ILE A 600 20.09 -20.10 -35.17
N ASP A 601 21.37 -19.87 -35.50
CA ASP A 601 22.51 -20.73 -35.10
C ASP A 601 22.73 -20.62 -33.59
N LEU A 602 22.61 -21.74 -32.91
CA LEU A 602 22.74 -21.82 -31.44
C LEU A 602 24.18 -21.89 -30.93
N LYS A 603 25.17 -22.01 -31.82
CA LYS A 603 26.60 -21.97 -31.43
C LYS A 603 26.97 -20.66 -30.73
N ARG A 604 26.26 -19.56 -31.06
CA ARG A 604 26.40 -18.27 -30.37
C ARG A 604 26.16 -18.37 -28.85
N TYR A 605 25.36 -19.32 -28.41
CA TYR A 605 24.91 -19.50 -27.03
C TYR A 605 25.56 -20.73 -26.34
N ALA A 606 26.64 -21.25 -26.90
CA ALA A 606 27.28 -22.49 -26.44
C ALA A 606 27.81 -22.43 -24.99
N GLU A 607 28.09 -21.24 -24.46
CA GLU A 607 28.52 -21.04 -23.08
C GLU A 607 27.45 -21.41 -22.03
N ILE A 608 26.18 -21.61 -22.42
CA ILE A 608 25.07 -21.91 -21.51
C ILE A 608 24.97 -23.41 -21.16
N GLU A 609 25.77 -24.26 -21.75
CA GLU A 609 25.79 -25.71 -21.47
C GLU A 609 24.43 -26.42 -21.52
N VAL A 610 23.56 -26.04 -22.46
CA VAL A 610 22.27 -26.70 -22.71
C VAL A 610 22.26 -27.55 -23.97
N SER A 611 23.37 -27.58 -24.73
CA SER A 611 23.51 -28.34 -25.95
C SER A 611 23.20 -29.82 -25.75
N GLY A 612 22.35 -30.42 -26.60
CA GLY A 612 21.89 -31.80 -26.50
C GLY A 612 20.85 -32.08 -25.41
N LYS A 613 20.56 -31.09 -24.54
CA LYS A 613 19.53 -31.30 -23.51
C LYS A 613 18.11 -31.21 -24.08
N GLN A 614 17.20 -31.94 -23.47
CA GLN A 614 15.77 -31.78 -23.69
C GLN A 614 15.28 -30.55 -22.92
N LEU A 615 14.54 -29.67 -23.58
CA LEU A 615 13.85 -28.53 -22.98
C LEU A 615 12.36 -28.65 -23.22
N LYS A 616 11.58 -28.31 -22.22
CA LYS A 616 10.12 -28.27 -22.28
C LYS A 616 9.63 -26.83 -22.45
N ASN A 617 8.75 -26.61 -23.39
CA ASN A 617 8.04 -25.34 -23.53
C ASN A 617 7.06 -25.18 -22.35
N ILE A 618 7.23 -24.12 -21.56
CA ILE A 618 6.42 -23.85 -20.36
C ILE A 618 4.94 -23.63 -20.71
N VAL A 619 4.66 -23.06 -21.88
CA VAL A 619 3.29 -22.72 -22.30
C VAL A 619 2.59 -23.89 -22.98
N THR A 620 3.24 -24.56 -23.94
CA THR A 620 2.61 -25.65 -24.72
C THR A 620 2.80 -27.03 -24.08
N GLY A 621 3.83 -27.20 -23.25
CA GLY A 621 4.21 -28.49 -22.68
C GLY A 621 5.02 -29.37 -23.62
N GLU A 622 5.24 -28.97 -24.88
CA GLU A 622 6.01 -29.69 -25.87
C GLU A 622 7.51 -29.69 -25.52
N SER A 623 8.18 -30.79 -25.82
CA SER A 623 9.61 -30.92 -25.61
C SER A 623 10.37 -30.79 -26.93
N MET A 624 11.54 -30.17 -26.86
CA MET A 624 12.47 -30.04 -27.97
C MET A 624 13.91 -30.32 -27.50
N THR A 625 14.76 -30.77 -28.40
CA THR A 625 16.20 -30.87 -28.13
C THR A 625 16.89 -29.58 -28.51
N TRP A 626 17.74 -29.04 -27.64
CA TRP A 626 18.59 -27.89 -27.97
C TRP A 626 19.73 -28.38 -28.89
N GLY A 627 19.55 -28.17 -30.19
CA GLY A 627 20.46 -28.62 -31.26
C GLY A 627 21.50 -27.59 -31.68
N ASP A 628 21.92 -27.65 -32.94
CA ASP A 628 22.84 -26.67 -33.56
C ASP A 628 22.12 -25.39 -33.98
N ASP A 629 20.83 -25.48 -34.25
CA ASP A 629 19.98 -24.35 -34.63
C ASP A 629 18.58 -24.48 -34.02
N ILE A 630 17.85 -23.34 -34.03
CA ILE A 630 16.44 -23.29 -33.64
C ILE A 630 15.65 -22.52 -34.71
N LYS A 631 14.55 -23.12 -35.15
CA LYS A 631 13.60 -22.45 -36.01
C LYS A 631 12.55 -21.74 -35.15
N LEU A 632 12.48 -20.44 -35.28
CA LEU A 632 11.47 -19.58 -34.68
C LEU A 632 10.43 -19.23 -35.73
N ASP A 633 9.16 -19.34 -35.36
CA ASP A 633 8.05 -18.85 -36.17
C ASP A 633 8.11 -17.31 -36.27
N LYS A 634 7.09 -16.70 -36.88
CA LYS A 634 6.95 -15.23 -36.87
C LYS A 634 6.91 -14.69 -35.45
N LYS A 635 6.86 -13.37 -35.30
CA LYS A 635 6.78 -12.62 -34.04
C LYS A 635 6.15 -13.39 -32.87
N GLY A 636 6.85 -13.45 -31.74
CA GLY A 636 6.41 -14.15 -30.54
C GLY A 636 7.49 -14.36 -29.49
N CYS A 637 7.15 -15.12 -28.48
CA CYS A 637 8.07 -15.52 -27.43
C CYS A 637 8.08 -17.04 -27.24
N LEU A 638 9.22 -17.56 -26.80
CA LEU A 638 9.42 -18.96 -26.44
C LEU A 638 10.03 -18.99 -25.03
N LEU A 639 9.34 -19.69 -24.12
CA LEU A 639 9.79 -19.93 -22.75
C LEU A 639 10.07 -21.42 -22.60
N LEU A 640 11.32 -21.76 -22.36
CA LEU A 640 11.77 -23.16 -22.25
C LEU A 640 12.42 -23.40 -20.87
N THR A 641 12.31 -24.63 -20.38
CA THR A 641 12.99 -25.08 -19.15
C THR A 641 13.61 -26.44 -19.36
N THR A 642 14.76 -26.68 -18.71
CA THR A 642 15.38 -28.01 -18.63
C THR A 642 14.70 -28.89 -17.58
N LYS A 643 13.80 -28.35 -16.76
CA LYS A 643 13.00 -29.10 -15.79
C LYS A 643 11.79 -29.72 -16.47
N LEU A 644 11.88 -31.03 -16.74
CA LEU A 644 10.88 -31.81 -17.51
C LEU A 644 9.63 -32.15 -16.69
#